data_605380a7b5749a3ce66f3b9ff0ae8904
#
_entry.id   605380a7b5749a3ce66f3b9ff0ae8904
#
_cell.length_a   1.000
_cell.length_b   1.000
_cell.length_c   1.000
_cell.angle_alpha   90.00
_cell.angle_beta   90.00
_cell.angle_gamma   90.00
#
_symmetry.space_group_name_H-M   'P 1'
#
loop_
_entity.id
_entity.type
_entity.pdbx_description
1 polymer ?
#
loop_
_entity_poly.entity_id
_entity_poly.type
_entity_poly.pdbx_seq_one_letter_code
_entity_poly.pdbx_strand_id
1 'polypeptide(L)'
;MEVFHILNDDDKVLASSTPMLSQWLEIKESLGDEIVFCRVGDFFELFFDDAIRASSILDLQLTKRKISKSTYPMAGVPVRSLDTYVSKLIKLGYKVAIIDQLEDAKKTSGMLKRGLTKIITPGTITDQLMLEPGKNNYISSFHMGKLSKETVLGIAFCDISTGDFRVGNFKGDLIKNNVLKSILRFNPVEILYSNENTNLEESLEIIFDENILLTNKTSDWFDLKSANALILSHFNVKTTKGFGLEKNSPGISAAGALIKYLKETQFSELSHIKSIKSLEIDNTMVLDATAVKSLELFENIHDNTSKATLFALMNETVTPMGGRLLRHWMSNPLSKLDPINRRLSTVELFTKEPLLQHKTRSILSEFCDIERLSTRIALGNIKPNELIKLSHSLEKIPTLKNLIEDYTNILPKNLFENLDPSSDFVLLINRNINPNATGNIGDGNIIAENVNSELDRLRQILKIGEKWIDNYILKEQKNHNLVSMKIKQNNHLGYFIEISNKEQNNIPAHFTKKQVMINVTRYISEPLKEWETEIIDAELNIFEIEQKMYQLLLNELSIFIPYLQKTSHSIAILDCLSNFAYLADTRRYVKPNFENTLDLLIEDGRHPVIEALNPNLDYVPNNISLLHEDQRLLIITGPNFSGKSSLLRMVGLISIMAHMGSFVPANNVKIGLIDRIFTRIGASDNLAAGQSTFMLEMIDAANIVNNSTEKSLVIADELGRGTSTYDGLAIAWSIAEYLHNKSNSPKTLIATHYHQLSELEDLHPAVKNYQFVIKFENEEPIFDHKLAIGSSDKSFGVEVAKLSGLPEEVISRGRKILHILENKSSDVQPNDIPSKKLSSLIMDEDGQSSLENWFQLSTTLNNLTPEKRNTVNLSSKYKYPFERLSKQQLNELIEYLKGLR
;
A
#
# COMPACT_ATOMS: atom_id res chain seq x y z
N MET A 1 -1.96 25.23 0.38
CA MET A 1 -3.09 25.72 1.22
C MET A 1 -4.08 26.45 0.35
N GLU A 2 -5.04 25.72 -0.24
CA GLU A 2 -6.17 26.35 -0.90
C GLU A 2 -7.18 26.73 0.17
N VAL A 3 -7.61 28.00 0.10
CA VAL A 3 -8.58 28.61 1.01
C VAL A 3 -9.88 27.81 0.94
N PHE A 4 -10.32 27.26 2.08
CA PHE A 4 -11.63 26.63 2.22
C PHE A 4 -12.71 27.60 1.78
N HIS A 5 -13.30 27.41 0.61
CA HIS A 5 -14.45 28.15 0.17
C HIS A 5 -15.70 27.63 0.90
N ILE A 6 -15.97 28.23 2.05
CA ILE A 6 -17.28 28.17 2.68
C ILE A 6 -18.25 28.87 1.72
N LEU A 7 -19.40 28.25 1.43
CA LEU A 7 -20.46 28.87 0.66
C LEU A 7 -20.67 30.32 1.13
N ASN A 8 -20.64 31.26 0.22
CA ASN A 8 -20.87 32.65 0.55
C ASN A 8 -22.34 32.85 1.02
N ASP A 9 -22.62 33.92 1.72
CA ASP A 9 -23.95 34.17 2.30
C ASP A 9 -25.04 34.27 1.22
N ASP A 10 -24.70 34.77 0.03
CA ASP A 10 -25.63 34.86 -1.08
C ASP A 10 -26.00 33.47 -1.63
N ASP A 11 -25.04 32.55 -1.71
CA ASP A 11 -25.27 31.16 -2.13
C ASP A 11 -26.10 30.39 -1.08
N LYS A 12 -25.92 30.64 0.22
CA LYS A 12 -26.72 30.05 1.28
C LYS A 12 -28.18 30.55 1.23
N VAL A 13 -28.41 31.85 1.00
CA VAL A 13 -29.74 32.41 0.81
C VAL A 13 -30.40 31.82 -0.42
N LEU A 14 -29.64 31.65 -1.51
CA LEU A 14 -30.16 31.05 -2.75
C LEU A 14 -30.48 29.55 -2.56
N ALA A 15 -29.65 28.81 -1.89
CA ALA A 15 -29.84 27.39 -1.58
C ALA A 15 -31.08 27.19 -0.68
N SER A 16 -31.31 28.05 0.31
CA SER A 16 -32.52 27.96 1.17
C SER A 16 -33.81 28.34 0.49
N SER A 17 -33.76 28.89 -0.74
CA SER A 17 -34.96 29.33 -1.48
C SER A 17 -35.77 28.18 -2.10
N THR A 18 -35.22 26.98 -2.21
CA THR A 18 -35.95 25.80 -2.70
C THR A 18 -35.81 24.62 -1.75
N PRO A 19 -36.91 23.87 -1.52
CA PRO A 19 -36.91 22.79 -0.54
C PRO A 19 -35.84 21.70 -0.82
N MET A 20 -35.51 21.43 -2.05
CA MET A 20 -34.48 20.44 -2.41
C MET A 20 -33.05 20.92 -2.06
N LEU A 21 -32.75 22.16 -2.41
CA LEU A 21 -31.46 22.76 -2.09
C LEU A 21 -31.30 23.05 -0.60
N SER A 22 -32.41 23.30 0.12
CA SER A 22 -32.39 23.43 1.57
C SER A 22 -31.96 22.12 2.26
N GLN A 23 -32.46 20.97 1.82
CA GLN A 23 -31.99 19.67 2.32
C GLN A 23 -30.52 19.44 2.00
N TRP A 24 -30.05 19.78 0.80
CA TRP A 24 -28.66 19.72 0.41
C TRP A 24 -27.78 20.65 1.28
N LEU A 25 -28.22 21.89 1.52
CA LEU A 25 -27.49 22.86 2.32
C LEU A 25 -27.32 22.41 3.77
N GLU A 26 -28.39 21.92 4.40
CA GLU A 26 -28.35 21.38 5.77
C GLU A 26 -27.29 20.28 5.92
N ILE A 27 -27.21 19.37 4.95
CA ILE A 27 -26.19 18.31 4.94
C ILE A 27 -24.82 18.90 4.64
N LYS A 28 -24.69 19.80 3.65
CA LYS A 28 -23.40 20.40 3.29
C LYS A 28 -22.78 21.19 4.45
N GLU A 29 -23.58 21.88 5.25
CA GLU A 29 -23.09 22.61 6.44
C GLU A 29 -22.61 21.68 7.58
N SER A 30 -23.07 20.44 7.60
CA SER A 30 -22.57 19.42 8.55
C SER A 30 -21.28 18.75 8.08
N LEU A 31 -20.92 18.92 6.80
CA LEU A 31 -19.70 18.39 6.18
C LEU A 31 -18.61 19.45 6.16
N GLY A 32 -17.36 19.02 5.94
CA GLY A 32 -16.21 19.91 5.75
C GLY A 32 -15.94 20.23 4.28
N ASP A 33 -14.84 19.67 3.77
CA ASP A 33 -14.33 19.91 2.42
C ASP A 33 -14.81 18.88 1.38
N GLU A 34 -15.73 17.98 1.77
CA GLU A 34 -16.27 16.93 0.93
C GLU A 34 -17.02 17.49 -0.29
N ILE A 35 -16.77 16.94 -1.47
CA ILE A 35 -17.54 17.23 -2.70
C ILE A 35 -18.85 16.45 -2.63
N VAL A 36 -19.99 17.13 -2.71
CA VAL A 36 -21.30 16.53 -2.46
C VAL A 36 -22.01 16.20 -3.77
N PHE A 37 -22.29 14.93 -4.00
CA PHE A 37 -23.15 14.41 -5.07
C PHE A 37 -24.56 14.18 -4.51
N CYS A 38 -25.54 14.91 -5.02
CA CYS A 38 -26.94 14.83 -4.61
C CYS A 38 -27.79 14.17 -5.69
N ARG A 39 -28.51 13.10 -5.36
CA ARG A 39 -29.37 12.42 -6.29
C ARG A 39 -30.62 13.22 -6.65
N VAL A 40 -30.80 13.45 -7.95
CA VAL A 40 -31.96 14.11 -8.53
C VAL A 40 -32.43 13.29 -9.74
N GLY A 41 -33.40 12.41 -9.50
CA GLY A 41 -33.88 11.46 -10.52
C GLY A 41 -32.82 10.48 -10.98
N ASP A 42 -32.50 10.48 -12.28
CA ASP A 42 -31.50 9.59 -12.89
C ASP A 42 -30.07 10.15 -12.88
N PHE A 43 -29.85 11.29 -12.22
CA PHE A 43 -28.56 11.94 -12.11
C PHE A 43 -28.13 12.16 -10.66
N PHE A 44 -26.82 12.20 -10.45
CA PHE A 44 -26.22 12.82 -9.28
C PHE A 44 -25.75 14.21 -9.68
N GLU A 45 -26.33 15.22 -9.10
CA GLU A 45 -26.04 16.63 -9.38
C GLU A 45 -25.12 17.22 -8.31
N LEU A 46 -24.23 18.08 -8.75
CA LEU A 46 -23.34 18.89 -7.90
C LEU A 46 -23.80 20.36 -8.03
N PHE A 47 -23.69 21.10 -6.95
CA PHE A 47 -24.19 22.48 -6.87
C PHE A 47 -23.11 23.43 -6.40
N PHE A 48 -23.22 24.71 -6.79
CA PHE A 48 -22.35 25.83 -6.38
C PHE A 48 -20.87 25.51 -6.59
N ASP A 49 -20.07 25.70 -5.58
CA ASP A 49 -18.63 25.48 -5.58
C ASP A 49 -18.24 24.02 -5.89
N ASP A 50 -18.98 23.05 -5.38
CA ASP A 50 -18.75 21.64 -5.69
C ASP A 50 -18.91 21.34 -7.17
N ALA A 51 -19.84 22.02 -7.85
CA ALA A 51 -20.01 21.91 -9.31
C ALA A 51 -18.85 22.50 -10.07
N ILE A 52 -18.36 23.66 -9.64
CA ILE A 52 -17.20 24.35 -10.28
C ILE A 52 -15.93 23.48 -10.13
N ARG A 53 -15.63 23.03 -8.91
CA ARG A 53 -14.46 22.20 -8.60
C ARG A 53 -14.51 20.86 -9.36
N ALA A 54 -15.61 20.14 -9.22
CA ALA A 54 -15.75 18.83 -9.85
C ALA A 54 -15.78 18.92 -11.39
N SER A 55 -16.39 19.95 -11.99
CA SER A 55 -16.42 20.10 -13.46
C SER A 55 -15.01 20.30 -14.03
N SER A 56 -14.17 21.09 -13.35
CA SER A 56 -12.77 21.31 -13.75
C SER A 56 -11.93 20.02 -13.67
N ILE A 57 -12.12 19.23 -12.59
CA ILE A 57 -11.33 18.01 -12.33
C ILE A 57 -11.78 16.83 -13.21
N LEU A 58 -13.08 16.70 -13.41
CA LEU A 58 -13.70 15.55 -14.06
C LEU A 58 -14.02 15.78 -15.55
N ASP A 59 -13.72 16.96 -16.07
CA ASP A 59 -14.07 17.40 -17.43
C ASP A 59 -15.58 17.30 -17.70
N LEU A 60 -16.38 17.78 -16.72
CA LEU A 60 -17.84 17.79 -16.83
C LEU A 60 -18.32 19.13 -17.39
N GLN A 61 -19.41 19.09 -18.14
CA GLN A 61 -20.05 20.31 -18.63
C GLN A 61 -20.68 21.08 -17.46
N LEU A 62 -20.10 22.24 -17.14
CA LEU A 62 -20.66 23.16 -16.15
C LEU A 62 -21.86 23.88 -16.78
N THR A 63 -23.02 23.73 -16.13
CA THR A 63 -24.28 24.37 -16.55
C THR A 63 -24.73 25.39 -15.50
N LYS A 64 -25.72 26.22 -15.85
CA LYS A 64 -26.33 27.18 -14.92
C LYS A 64 -27.84 26.89 -14.82
N ARG A 65 -28.35 26.71 -13.59
CA ARG A 65 -29.77 26.57 -13.33
C ARG A 65 -30.34 27.86 -12.76
N LYS A 66 -31.53 28.24 -13.21
CA LYS A 66 -32.17 29.48 -12.80
C LYS A 66 -33.17 29.23 -11.68
N ILE A 67 -33.12 30.05 -10.61
CA ILE A 67 -34.11 30.13 -9.55
C ILE A 67 -34.58 31.56 -9.47
N SER A 68 -35.85 31.82 -9.75
CA SER A 68 -36.41 33.16 -9.80
C SER A 68 -35.60 34.12 -10.70
N LYS A 69 -34.86 35.06 -10.13
CA LYS A 69 -34.02 36.03 -10.85
C LYS A 69 -32.51 35.67 -10.81
N SER A 70 -32.11 34.71 -9.98
CA SER A 70 -30.72 34.33 -9.78
C SER A 70 -30.38 33.02 -10.51
N THR A 71 -29.09 32.79 -10.77
CA THR A 71 -28.59 31.55 -11.39
C THR A 71 -27.47 30.99 -10.53
N TYR A 72 -27.36 29.65 -10.43
CA TYR A 72 -26.28 28.97 -9.72
C TYR A 72 -25.60 27.93 -10.65
N PRO A 73 -24.32 27.66 -10.45
CA PRO A 73 -23.58 26.66 -11.21
C PRO A 73 -24.03 25.25 -10.79
N MET A 74 -24.14 24.37 -11.78
CA MET A 74 -24.52 22.98 -11.60
C MET A 74 -23.77 22.10 -12.61
N ALA A 75 -23.36 20.93 -12.18
CA ALA A 75 -22.88 19.84 -13.01
C ALA A 75 -23.57 18.54 -12.59
N GLY A 76 -23.56 17.52 -13.43
CA GLY A 76 -24.22 16.27 -13.08
C GLY A 76 -23.66 15.07 -13.84
N VAL A 77 -23.76 13.91 -13.22
CA VAL A 77 -23.35 12.63 -13.78
C VAL A 77 -24.51 11.64 -13.71
N PRO A 78 -24.69 10.76 -14.70
CA PRO A 78 -25.70 9.70 -14.63
C PRO A 78 -25.46 8.76 -13.46
N VAL A 79 -26.51 8.29 -12.78
CA VAL A 79 -26.41 7.36 -11.65
C VAL A 79 -25.53 6.15 -11.98
N ARG A 80 -25.62 5.59 -13.17
CA ARG A 80 -24.83 4.42 -13.61
C ARG A 80 -23.33 4.68 -13.71
N SER A 81 -22.92 5.93 -13.83
CA SER A 81 -21.52 6.34 -14.03
C SER A 81 -20.89 6.93 -12.77
N LEU A 82 -21.64 7.07 -11.66
CA LEU A 82 -21.18 7.71 -10.43
C LEU A 82 -19.85 7.14 -9.95
N ASP A 83 -19.74 5.82 -9.83
CA ASP A 83 -18.55 5.13 -9.30
C ASP A 83 -17.27 5.48 -10.08
N THR A 84 -17.38 5.66 -11.40
CA THR A 84 -16.25 6.04 -12.26
C THR A 84 -15.75 7.45 -11.95
N TYR A 85 -16.67 8.39 -11.75
CA TYR A 85 -16.32 9.79 -11.44
C TYR A 85 -15.82 9.94 -10.00
N VAL A 86 -16.47 9.27 -9.05
CA VAL A 86 -16.02 9.22 -7.66
C VAL A 86 -14.62 8.64 -7.57
N SER A 87 -14.32 7.53 -8.27
CA SER A 87 -12.98 6.94 -8.30
C SER A 87 -11.89 7.91 -8.76
N LYS A 88 -12.19 8.78 -9.74
CA LYS A 88 -11.24 9.80 -10.20
C LYS A 88 -10.95 10.85 -9.11
N LEU A 89 -11.99 11.34 -8.42
CA LEU A 89 -11.82 12.30 -7.32
C LEU A 89 -11.03 11.72 -6.17
N ILE A 90 -11.35 10.50 -5.76
CA ILE A 90 -10.68 9.82 -4.65
C ILE A 90 -9.19 9.59 -4.95
N LYS A 91 -8.83 9.21 -6.20
CA LYS A 91 -7.43 9.05 -6.62
C LYS A 91 -6.63 10.35 -6.57
N LEU A 92 -7.30 11.49 -6.64
CA LEU A 92 -6.71 12.81 -6.49
C LEU A 92 -6.74 13.33 -5.04
N GLY A 93 -7.12 12.48 -4.08
CA GLY A 93 -7.13 12.80 -2.66
C GLY A 93 -8.39 13.56 -2.16
N TYR A 94 -9.41 13.77 -3.00
CA TYR A 94 -10.65 14.41 -2.57
C TYR A 94 -11.55 13.46 -1.79
N LYS A 95 -12.33 14.03 -0.85
CA LYS A 95 -13.40 13.34 -0.14
C LYS A 95 -14.72 13.59 -0.85
N VAL A 96 -15.58 12.58 -0.91
CA VAL A 96 -16.87 12.64 -1.60
C VAL A 96 -17.99 12.22 -0.66
N ALA A 97 -19.03 13.04 -0.56
CA ALA A 97 -20.25 12.73 0.16
C ALA A 97 -21.40 12.44 -0.83
N ILE A 98 -22.15 11.39 -0.56
CA ILE A 98 -23.27 10.95 -1.39
C ILE A 98 -24.57 11.18 -0.63
N ILE A 99 -25.43 12.03 -1.18
CA ILE A 99 -26.81 12.26 -0.75
C ILE A 99 -27.73 11.49 -1.67
N ASP A 100 -28.47 10.54 -1.12
CA ASP A 100 -29.48 9.77 -1.88
C ASP A 100 -30.89 10.04 -1.36
N GLN A 101 -31.89 9.61 -2.15
CA GLN A 101 -33.29 9.66 -1.81
C GLN A 101 -33.58 8.56 -0.79
N LEU A 102 -34.12 8.93 0.38
CA LEU A 102 -34.51 7.99 1.43
C LEU A 102 -35.91 7.43 1.24
N GLU A 103 -36.68 8.00 0.30
CA GLU A 103 -38.06 7.65 0.00
C GLU A 103 -38.22 7.32 -1.49
N ASP A 104 -39.15 6.44 -1.80
CA ASP A 104 -39.45 6.10 -3.20
C ASP A 104 -40.23 7.22 -3.89
N ALA A 105 -39.68 7.70 -5.01
CA ALA A 105 -40.31 8.76 -5.81
C ALA A 105 -41.71 8.41 -6.33
N LYS A 106 -42.05 7.12 -6.44
CA LYS A 106 -43.36 6.67 -6.93
C LYS A 106 -44.42 6.59 -5.84
N LYS A 107 -44.01 6.57 -4.54
CA LYS A 107 -44.93 6.44 -3.40
C LYS A 107 -45.23 7.75 -2.68
N THR A 108 -44.36 8.74 -2.84
CA THR A 108 -44.44 10.00 -2.10
C THR A 108 -45.11 11.07 -2.95
N SER A 109 -46.33 11.49 -2.56
CA SER A 109 -46.97 12.67 -3.14
C SER A 109 -46.38 13.93 -2.49
N GLY A 110 -45.29 14.43 -3.05
CA GLY A 110 -44.59 15.60 -2.52
C GLY A 110 -43.10 15.59 -2.76
N MET A 111 -42.37 16.34 -1.93
CA MET A 111 -40.91 16.38 -2.04
C MET A 111 -40.28 15.18 -1.33
N LEU A 112 -39.43 14.48 -2.03
CA LEU A 112 -38.66 13.33 -1.53
C LEU A 112 -37.69 13.77 -0.44
N LYS A 113 -37.64 13.03 0.65
CA LYS A 113 -36.64 13.18 1.69
C LYS A 113 -35.30 12.64 1.20
N ARG A 114 -34.24 13.45 1.35
CA ARG A 114 -32.87 13.10 1.03
C ARG A 114 -32.03 13.03 2.28
N GLY A 115 -31.02 12.19 2.28
CA GLY A 115 -30.09 12.08 3.39
C GLY A 115 -28.71 11.67 2.94
N LEU A 116 -27.72 11.96 3.79
CA LEU A 116 -26.36 11.50 3.62
C LEU A 116 -26.32 9.97 3.81
N THR A 117 -25.88 9.26 2.79
CA THR A 117 -25.86 7.79 2.79
C THR A 117 -24.43 7.24 2.90
N LYS A 118 -23.44 7.98 2.44
CA LYS A 118 -22.03 7.54 2.47
C LYS A 118 -21.08 8.72 2.32
N ILE A 119 -19.97 8.66 3.05
CA ILE A 119 -18.79 9.51 2.82
C ILE A 119 -17.66 8.58 2.35
N ILE A 120 -17.11 8.87 1.18
CA ILE A 120 -16.02 8.09 0.59
C ILE A 120 -14.76 8.95 0.66
N THR A 121 -13.73 8.42 1.31
CA THR A 121 -12.38 9.01 1.38
C THR A 121 -11.37 8.01 0.83
N PRO A 122 -10.13 8.41 0.51
CA PRO A 122 -9.11 7.46 0.07
C PRO A 122 -8.97 6.23 0.98
N GLY A 123 -9.08 6.40 2.31
CA GLY A 123 -8.94 5.33 3.30
C GLY A 123 -10.20 4.50 3.56
N THR A 124 -11.37 4.91 3.05
CA THR A 124 -12.66 4.27 3.36
C THR A 124 -13.32 3.58 2.15
N ILE A 125 -12.55 3.32 1.11
CA ILE A 125 -13.02 2.64 -0.11
C ILE A 125 -13.33 1.18 0.19
N THR A 126 -14.51 0.72 -0.26
CA THR A 126 -14.95 -0.68 -0.16
C THR A 126 -15.33 -1.28 -1.52
N ASP A 127 -15.45 -0.47 -2.57
CA ASP A 127 -15.76 -0.94 -3.91
C ASP A 127 -14.51 -1.52 -4.60
N GLN A 128 -14.65 -2.77 -5.13
CA GLN A 128 -13.55 -3.45 -5.82
C GLN A 128 -13.08 -2.74 -7.08
N LEU A 129 -13.96 -2.01 -7.77
CA LEU A 129 -13.62 -1.25 -8.98
C LEU A 129 -12.67 -0.07 -8.69
N MET A 130 -12.66 0.41 -7.43
CA MET A 130 -11.82 1.51 -6.99
C MET A 130 -10.53 1.03 -6.31
N LEU A 131 -10.41 -0.26 -5.96
CA LEU A 131 -9.30 -0.85 -5.23
C LEU A 131 -8.40 -1.67 -6.17
N GLU A 132 -7.10 -1.59 -5.95
CA GLU A 132 -6.14 -2.50 -6.58
C GLU A 132 -6.28 -3.91 -5.97
N PRO A 133 -6.41 -4.97 -6.79
CA PRO A 133 -6.66 -6.33 -6.28
C PRO A 133 -5.58 -6.85 -5.32
N GLY A 134 -4.32 -6.67 -5.66
CA GLY A 134 -3.15 -7.16 -4.90
C GLY A 134 -2.60 -6.20 -3.84
N LYS A 135 -3.33 -5.11 -3.49
CA LYS A 135 -2.88 -4.10 -2.52
C LYS A 135 -3.92 -3.87 -1.45
N ASN A 136 -3.48 -3.77 -0.19
CA ASN A 136 -4.31 -3.33 0.91
C ASN A 136 -4.55 -1.82 0.84
N ASN A 137 -5.66 -1.35 1.39
CA ASN A 137 -6.03 0.06 1.47
C ASN A 137 -6.15 0.49 2.92
N TYR A 138 -4.99 0.77 3.56
CA TYR A 138 -4.98 1.12 4.97
C TYR A 138 -5.32 2.59 5.21
N ILE A 139 -6.18 2.82 6.19
CA ILE A 139 -6.32 4.09 6.91
C ILE A 139 -5.66 3.94 8.27
N SER A 140 -5.08 4.99 8.79
CA SER A 140 -4.42 4.99 10.10
C SER A 140 -4.91 6.10 11.01
N SER A 141 -4.64 5.93 12.31
CA SER A 141 -4.93 6.94 13.33
C SER A 141 -3.77 7.02 14.31
N PHE A 142 -3.30 8.23 14.60
CA PHE A 142 -2.17 8.51 15.47
C PHE A 142 -2.59 9.39 16.63
N HIS A 143 -2.22 8.98 17.85
CA HIS A 143 -2.48 9.75 19.06
C HIS A 143 -1.30 9.73 20.02
N MET A 144 -0.81 10.92 20.38
CA MET A 144 0.24 11.08 21.39
C MET A 144 -0.40 11.23 22.78
N GLY A 145 0.01 10.40 23.72
CA GLY A 145 -0.49 10.44 25.08
C GLY A 145 0.58 10.09 26.10
N LYS A 146 0.18 9.96 27.37
CA LYS A 146 1.06 9.55 28.47
C LYS A 146 0.64 8.19 29.03
N LEU A 147 1.61 7.32 29.24
CA LEU A 147 1.43 6.06 29.95
C LEU A 147 2.49 5.97 31.07
N SER A 148 2.07 5.87 32.34
CA SER A 148 2.99 5.80 33.48
C SER A 148 4.05 6.92 33.52
N LYS A 149 3.70 8.16 33.15
CA LYS A 149 4.54 9.36 33.03
C LYS A 149 5.44 9.44 31.78
N GLU A 150 5.54 8.40 30.98
CA GLU A 150 6.28 8.41 29.71
C GLU A 150 5.38 8.87 28.56
N THR A 151 5.96 9.60 27.63
CA THR A 151 5.28 9.94 26.37
C THR A 151 5.22 8.70 25.49
N VAL A 152 4.02 8.35 25.03
CA VAL A 152 3.75 7.17 24.22
C VAL A 152 2.92 7.58 23.02
N LEU A 153 3.30 7.11 21.85
CA LEU A 153 2.50 7.24 20.65
C LEU A 153 1.68 5.96 20.45
N GLY A 154 0.37 6.11 20.41
CA GLY A 154 -0.57 5.08 19.97
C GLY A 154 -0.83 5.18 18.49
N ILE A 155 -0.77 4.04 17.80
CA ILE A 155 -1.04 3.96 16.37
C ILE A 155 -2.05 2.85 16.11
N ALA A 156 -3.03 3.13 15.23
CA ALA A 156 -3.96 2.14 14.72
C ALA A 156 -3.97 2.16 13.20
N PHE A 157 -4.02 0.99 12.56
CA PHE A 157 -4.19 0.79 11.11
C PHE A 157 -5.42 -0.07 10.87
N CYS A 158 -6.22 0.28 9.87
CA CYS A 158 -7.35 -0.53 9.43
C CYS A 158 -7.44 -0.55 7.91
N ASP A 159 -7.57 -1.73 7.32
CA ASP A 159 -8.06 -1.89 5.95
C ASP A 159 -9.53 -2.30 6.03
N ILE A 160 -10.42 -1.35 5.76
CA ILE A 160 -11.87 -1.59 5.85
C ILE A 160 -12.35 -2.61 4.82
N SER A 161 -11.64 -2.77 3.69
CA SER A 161 -12.02 -3.70 2.63
C SER A 161 -11.77 -5.17 2.98
N THR A 162 -10.85 -5.43 3.92
CA THR A 162 -10.45 -6.78 4.37
C THR A 162 -10.80 -7.06 5.83
N GLY A 163 -11.03 -6.00 6.63
CA GLY A 163 -11.25 -6.09 8.08
C GLY A 163 -9.97 -6.30 8.89
N ASP A 164 -8.77 -6.13 8.30
CA ASP A 164 -7.51 -6.18 9.04
C ASP A 164 -7.34 -4.93 9.88
N PHE A 165 -7.33 -5.10 11.21
CA PHE A 165 -7.23 -4.00 12.18
C PHE A 165 -6.09 -4.25 13.16
N ARG A 166 -5.13 -3.34 13.21
CA ARG A 166 -3.89 -3.48 13.98
C ARG A 166 -3.65 -2.26 14.85
N VAL A 167 -3.15 -2.48 16.08
CA VAL A 167 -2.89 -1.42 17.06
C VAL A 167 -1.57 -1.65 17.77
N GLY A 168 -0.82 -0.58 17.97
CA GLY A 168 0.45 -0.61 18.70
C GLY A 168 0.70 0.64 19.53
N ASN A 169 1.68 0.53 20.44
CA ASN A 169 2.15 1.63 21.30
C ASN A 169 3.67 1.70 21.23
N PHE A 170 4.21 2.90 21.01
CA PHE A 170 5.64 3.15 20.90
C PHE A 170 6.10 4.16 21.95
N LYS A 171 7.19 3.85 22.68
CA LYS A 171 7.70 4.63 23.80
C LYS A 171 9.05 5.25 23.47
N GLY A 172 9.36 6.39 24.10
CA GLY A 172 10.67 7.00 24.16
C GLY A 172 11.21 7.56 22.86
N ASP A 173 12.54 7.67 22.74
CA ASP A 173 13.25 8.30 21.63
C ASP A 173 13.07 7.55 20.28
N LEU A 174 12.58 6.33 20.34
CA LEU A 174 12.30 5.52 19.14
C LEU A 174 10.95 5.81 18.46
N ILE A 175 10.14 6.73 19.02
CA ILE A 175 8.80 7.05 18.48
C ILE A 175 8.92 7.40 17.00
N LYS A 176 9.78 8.37 16.65
CA LYS A 176 9.93 8.86 15.27
C LYS A 176 10.31 7.75 14.29
N ASN A 177 11.27 6.91 14.65
CA ASN A 177 11.72 5.78 13.83
C ASN A 177 10.64 4.70 13.68
N ASN A 178 9.87 4.41 14.74
CA ASN A 178 8.81 3.41 14.69
C ASN A 178 7.56 3.89 13.95
N VAL A 179 7.26 5.20 14.00
CA VAL A 179 6.24 5.83 13.14
C VAL A 179 6.59 5.62 11.68
N LEU A 180 7.80 6.04 11.30
CA LEU A 180 8.27 5.92 9.91
C LEU A 180 8.21 4.45 9.43
N LYS A 181 8.73 3.51 10.24
CA LYS A 181 8.65 2.08 9.94
C LYS A 181 7.21 1.59 9.74
N SER A 182 6.29 2.02 10.60
CA SER A 182 4.89 1.60 10.54
C SER A 182 4.20 2.16 9.30
N ILE A 183 4.45 3.43 8.95
CA ILE A 183 3.90 4.05 7.75
C ILE A 183 4.38 3.32 6.50
N LEU A 184 5.67 3.06 6.38
CA LEU A 184 6.25 2.36 5.24
C LEU A 184 5.76 0.91 5.12
N ARG A 185 5.56 0.26 6.26
CA ARG A 185 5.07 -1.11 6.33
C ARG A 185 3.63 -1.23 5.84
N PHE A 186 2.76 -0.32 6.24
CA PHE A 186 1.33 -0.37 5.93
C PHE A 186 0.93 0.54 4.78
N ASN A 187 1.75 1.52 4.44
CA ASN A 187 1.53 2.50 3.38
C ASN A 187 0.09 3.06 3.40
N PRO A 188 -0.32 3.72 4.51
CA PRO A 188 -1.68 4.22 4.65
C PRO A 188 -1.93 5.32 3.62
N VAL A 189 -3.13 5.34 3.05
CA VAL A 189 -3.56 6.38 2.11
C VAL A 189 -4.22 7.57 2.82
N GLU A 190 -4.57 7.39 4.11
CA GLU A 190 -5.19 8.41 4.94
C GLU A 190 -4.74 8.26 6.39
N ILE A 191 -4.48 9.39 7.08
CA ILE A 191 -4.07 9.43 8.49
C ILE A 191 -4.95 10.39 9.27
N LEU A 192 -5.54 9.88 10.35
CA LEU A 192 -6.27 10.67 11.35
C LEU A 192 -5.30 11.11 12.45
N TYR A 193 -5.34 12.37 12.82
CA TYR A 193 -4.54 12.93 13.92
C TYR A 193 -5.27 14.05 14.65
N SER A 194 -4.75 14.44 15.83
CA SER A 194 -5.32 15.52 16.64
C SER A 194 -4.49 16.80 16.54
N ASN A 195 -5.14 17.95 16.37
CA ASN A 195 -4.53 19.30 16.31
C ASN A 195 -3.69 19.68 17.53
N GLU A 196 -3.96 19.11 18.69
CA GLU A 196 -3.26 19.49 19.93
C GLU A 196 -1.82 18.94 19.97
N ASN A 197 -1.43 18.09 19.03
CA ASN A 197 -0.11 17.49 18.94
C ASN A 197 0.75 18.15 17.84
N THR A 198 1.07 19.45 17.99
CA THR A 198 1.91 20.22 17.04
C THR A 198 3.24 19.53 16.68
N ASN A 199 3.87 18.86 17.65
CA ASN A 199 5.11 18.08 17.42
C ASN A 199 4.89 16.84 16.53
N LEU A 200 3.67 16.30 16.46
CA LEU A 200 3.33 15.19 15.59
C LEU A 200 3.12 15.70 14.16
N GLU A 201 2.46 16.84 14.01
CA GLU A 201 2.17 17.48 12.72
C GLU A 201 3.47 17.84 11.99
N GLU A 202 4.40 18.56 12.63
CA GLU A 202 5.73 18.85 12.07
C GLU A 202 6.53 17.58 11.73
N SER A 203 6.42 16.53 12.56
CA SER A 203 7.09 15.24 12.30
C SER A 203 6.45 14.48 11.16
N LEU A 204 5.15 14.61 10.97
CA LEU A 204 4.39 14.01 9.89
C LEU A 204 4.65 14.76 8.58
N GLU A 205 4.63 16.08 8.54
CA GLU A 205 4.92 16.90 7.34
C GLU A 205 6.32 16.63 6.77
N ILE A 206 7.31 16.33 7.61
CA ILE A 206 8.68 15.98 7.18
C ILE A 206 8.76 14.55 6.59
N ILE A 207 7.83 13.67 6.98
CA ILE A 207 7.87 12.23 6.67
C ILE A 207 7.01 11.90 5.42
N PHE A 208 6.06 12.77 5.07
CA PHE A 208 5.06 12.42 4.07
C PHE A 208 5.43 12.86 2.65
N ASP A 209 5.37 11.87 1.77
CA ASP A 209 5.16 12.04 0.34
C ASP A 209 3.79 12.72 0.11
N GLU A 210 3.66 13.58 -0.88
CA GLU A 210 2.47 14.40 -1.19
C GLU A 210 1.16 13.60 -1.40
N ASN A 211 1.22 12.27 -1.31
CA ASN A 211 0.13 11.36 -1.66
C ASN A 211 -0.72 10.85 -0.49
N ILE A 212 -0.41 11.20 0.78
CA ILE A 212 -1.17 10.72 1.95
C ILE A 212 -2.12 11.81 2.42
N LEU A 213 -3.43 11.50 2.47
CA LEU A 213 -4.42 12.42 2.98
C LEU A 213 -4.32 12.55 4.51
N LEU A 214 -4.04 13.76 5.00
CA LEU A 214 -4.05 14.07 6.43
C LEU A 214 -5.44 14.56 6.84
N THR A 215 -6.11 13.84 7.74
CA THR A 215 -7.43 14.18 8.26
C THR A 215 -7.33 14.57 9.71
N ASN A 216 -7.51 15.87 9.97
CA ASN A 216 -7.47 16.44 11.30
C ASN A 216 -8.79 16.23 12.04
N LYS A 217 -8.73 15.88 13.34
CA LYS A 217 -9.87 15.74 14.23
C LYS A 217 -9.59 16.41 15.56
N THR A 218 -10.66 16.89 16.22
CA THR A 218 -10.57 17.50 17.54
C THR A 218 -10.15 16.48 18.61
N SER A 219 -9.58 16.94 19.72
CA SER A 219 -9.02 16.08 20.77
C SER A 219 -10.06 15.16 21.43
N ASP A 220 -11.31 15.55 21.45
CA ASP A 220 -12.43 14.75 21.97
C ASP A 220 -12.62 13.42 21.21
N TRP A 221 -12.20 13.35 19.94
CA TRP A 221 -12.20 12.10 19.17
C TRP A 221 -11.27 11.03 19.76
N PHE A 222 -10.22 11.49 20.42
CA PHE A 222 -9.17 10.64 21.01
C PHE A 222 -9.34 10.47 22.53
N ASP A 223 -10.51 10.87 23.11
CA ASP A 223 -10.77 10.65 24.52
C ASP A 223 -10.71 9.18 24.89
N LEU A 224 -9.84 8.85 25.84
CA LEU A 224 -9.53 7.47 26.20
C LEU A 224 -10.76 6.72 26.76
N LYS A 225 -11.63 7.39 27.50
CA LYS A 225 -12.82 6.74 28.10
C LYS A 225 -13.83 6.37 27.02
N SER A 226 -14.14 7.32 26.15
CA SER A 226 -15.06 7.13 25.02
C SER A 226 -14.51 6.10 24.03
N ALA A 227 -13.23 6.15 23.70
CA ALA A 227 -12.53 5.19 22.83
C ALA A 227 -12.60 3.77 23.41
N ASN A 228 -12.28 3.61 24.70
CA ASN A 228 -12.34 2.30 25.34
C ASN A 228 -13.78 1.75 25.38
N ALA A 229 -14.78 2.56 25.71
CA ALA A 229 -16.17 2.16 25.69
C ALA A 229 -16.64 1.71 24.30
N LEU A 230 -16.24 2.45 23.26
CA LEU A 230 -16.55 2.13 21.87
C LEU A 230 -15.91 0.80 21.44
N ILE A 231 -14.65 0.57 21.78
CA ILE A 231 -13.94 -0.70 21.47
C ILE A 231 -14.61 -1.87 22.19
N LEU A 232 -14.90 -1.75 23.51
CA LEU A 232 -15.54 -2.82 24.27
C LEU A 232 -16.93 -3.17 23.71
N SER A 233 -17.70 -2.15 23.35
CA SER A 233 -19.02 -2.29 22.72
C SER A 233 -18.93 -2.95 21.34
N HIS A 234 -18.01 -2.45 20.48
CA HIS A 234 -17.86 -2.95 19.10
C HIS A 234 -17.47 -4.42 19.05
N PHE A 235 -16.50 -4.85 19.88
CA PHE A 235 -16.03 -6.24 19.90
C PHE A 235 -16.80 -7.13 20.87
N ASN A 236 -17.80 -6.59 21.59
CA ASN A 236 -18.58 -7.28 22.62
C ASN A 236 -17.68 -8.01 23.66
N VAL A 237 -16.69 -7.32 24.19
CA VAL A 237 -15.72 -7.81 25.17
C VAL A 237 -15.74 -6.98 26.45
N LYS A 238 -15.34 -7.61 27.57
CA LYS A 238 -15.28 -6.91 28.88
C LYS A 238 -13.96 -6.20 29.12
N THR A 239 -12.89 -6.47 28.33
CA THR A 239 -11.56 -5.90 28.52
C THR A 239 -10.78 -5.93 27.21
N THR A 240 -9.93 -4.94 27.00
CA THR A 240 -9.02 -4.84 25.85
C THR A 240 -7.76 -5.71 25.99
N LYS A 241 -7.52 -6.31 27.16
CA LYS A 241 -6.32 -7.15 27.42
C LYS A 241 -6.21 -8.33 26.47
N GLY A 242 -7.33 -8.91 26.03
CA GLY A 242 -7.33 -10.03 25.08
C GLY A 242 -6.76 -9.67 23.71
N PHE A 243 -6.68 -8.39 23.38
CA PHE A 243 -6.07 -7.88 22.15
C PHE A 243 -4.59 -7.45 22.32
N GLY A 244 -3.99 -7.71 23.50
CA GLY A 244 -2.63 -7.28 23.79
C GLY A 244 -2.50 -5.78 24.10
N LEU A 245 -3.61 -5.06 24.30
CA LEU A 245 -3.60 -3.63 24.60
C LEU A 245 -3.52 -3.38 26.10
N GLU A 246 -2.49 -2.64 26.52
CA GLU A 246 -2.34 -2.20 27.90
C GLU A 246 -3.48 -1.24 28.28
N LYS A 247 -3.99 -1.37 29.51
CA LYS A 247 -5.04 -0.49 30.04
C LYS A 247 -4.56 0.96 30.00
N ASN A 248 -5.41 1.84 29.50
CA ASN A 248 -5.15 3.28 29.36
C ASN A 248 -4.00 3.64 28.41
N SER A 249 -3.66 2.79 27.44
CA SER A 249 -2.64 3.12 26.45
C SER A 249 -3.17 4.04 25.35
N PRO A 250 -2.35 4.93 24.78
CA PRO A 250 -2.72 5.81 23.67
C PRO A 250 -3.19 5.06 22.41
N GLY A 251 -2.76 3.81 22.23
CA GLY A 251 -3.25 2.94 21.16
C GLY A 251 -4.75 2.67 21.24
N ILE A 252 -5.34 2.65 22.45
CA ILE A 252 -6.79 2.55 22.63
C ILE A 252 -7.47 3.80 22.10
N SER A 253 -6.94 5.00 22.38
CA SER A 253 -7.46 6.26 21.86
C SER A 253 -7.40 6.33 20.34
N ALA A 254 -6.28 5.95 19.75
CA ALA A 254 -6.10 5.88 18.30
C ALA A 254 -7.07 4.88 17.65
N ALA A 255 -7.21 3.67 18.22
CA ALA A 255 -8.15 2.66 17.74
C ALA A 255 -9.61 3.10 17.83
N GLY A 256 -10.00 3.73 18.94
CA GLY A 256 -11.35 4.24 19.13
C GLY A 256 -11.70 5.36 18.15
N ALA A 257 -10.79 6.31 17.94
CA ALA A 257 -10.96 7.37 16.94
C ALA A 257 -11.14 6.80 15.54
N LEU A 258 -10.35 5.78 15.18
CA LEU A 258 -10.43 5.13 13.88
C LEU A 258 -11.77 4.40 13.68
N ILE A 259 -12.24 3.62 14.67
CA ILE A 259 -13.56 2.95 14.62
C ILE A 259 -14.69 3.97 14.52
N LYS A 260 -14.60 5.07 15.28
CA LYS A 260 -15.60 6.15 15.22
C LYS A 260 -15.67 6.73 13.81
N TYR A 261 -14.52 7.07 13.22
CA TYR A 261 -14.43 7.62 11.87
C TYR A 261 -15.01 6.68 10.81
N LEU A 262 -14.65 5.40 10.88
CA LEU A 262 -15.15 4.40 9.95
C LEU A 262 -16.66 4.18 10.07
N LYS A 263 -17.23 4.21 11.28
CA LYS A 263 -18.69 4.12 11.49
C LYS A 263 -19.41 5.35 10.92
N GLU A 264 -18.89 6.55 11.15
CA GLU A 264 -19.49 7.79 10.66
C GLU A 264 -19.40 7.93 9.14
N THR A 265 -18.34 7.44 8.50
CA THR A 265 -18.17 7.52 7.05
C THR A 265 -18.94 6.43 6.29
N GLN A 266 -19.07 5.24 6.86
CA GLN A 266 -19.74 4.11 6.21
C GLN A 266 -21.21 3.96 6.61
N PHE A 267 -21.68 4.66 7.63
CA PHE A 267 -23.03 4.51 8.19
C PHE A 267 -23.38 3.05 8.53
N SER A 268 -22.39 2.30 9.01
CA SER A 268 -22.45 0.86 9.25
C SER A 268 -21.79 0.48 10.57
N GLU A 269 -22.26 -0.61 11.18
CA GLU A 269 -21.70 -1.17 12.42
C GLU A 269 -20.35 -1.86 12.26
N LEU A 270 -19.82 -1.99 11.05
CA LEU A 270 -18.51 -2.59 10.74
C LEU A 270 -18.36 -4.02 11.29
N SER A 271 -19.39 -4.83 11.19
CA SER A 271 -19.46 -6.16 11.79
C SER A 271 -18.41 -7.16 11.31
N HIS A 272 -17.71 -6.87 10.21
CA HIS A 272 -16.61 -7.66 9.65
C HIS A 272 -15.28 -7.44 10.38
N ILE A 273 -15.10 -6.32 11.10
CA ILE A 273 -13.93 -6.10 11.95
C ILE A 273 -14.14 -6.83 13.26
N LYS A 274 -13.62 -8.06 13.36
CA LYS A 274 -13.89 -8.98 14.47
C LYS A 274 -12.84 -8.98 15.57
N SER A 275 -11.64 -8.51 15.29
CA SER A 275 -10.53 -8.52 16.23
C SER A 275 -9.52 -7.42 15.97
N ILE A 276 -8.82 -7.02 17.02
CA ILE A 276 -7.63 -6.20 16.94
C ILE A 276 -6.42 -7.12 17.01
N LYS A 277 -5.46 -6.95 16.10
CA LYS A 277 -4.16 -7.61 16.15
C LYS A 277 -3.13 -6.64 16.73
N SER A 278 -2.23 -7.16 17.56
CA SER A 278 -1.07 -6.37 18.02
C SER A 278 -0.15 -6.03 16.86
N LEU A 279 0.37 -4.82 16.87
CA LEU A 279 1.44 -4.37 15.97
C LEU A 279 2.78 -4.89 16.51
N GLU A 280 3.07 -6.18 16.27
CA GLU A 280 4.33 -6.79 16.67
C GLU A 280 5.43 -6.43 15.68
N ILE A 281 6.44 -5.69 16.16
CA ILE A 281 7.66 -5.39 15.39
C ILE A 281 8.73 -6.45 15.67
N ASP A 282 8.66 -7.13 16.83
CA ASP A 282 9.74 -7.97 17.36
C ASP A 282 9.96 -9.32 16.65
N ASN A 283 9.02 -9.76 15.81
CA ASN A 283 9.08 -11.06 15.13
C ASN A 283 9.42 -10.97 13.63
N THR A 284 9.73 -9.78 13.14
CA THR A 284 10.02 -9.54 11.72
C THR A 284 11.34 -8.80 11.55
N MET A 285 12.03 -9.07 10.44
CA MET A 285 13.19 -8.30 10.01
C MET A 285 12.79 -6.84 9.77
N VAL A 286 13.59 -5.92 10.27
CA VAL A 286 13.35 -4.48 10.09
C VAL A 286 13.90 -4.03 8.75
N LEU A 287 13.02 -3.52 7.89
CA LEU A 287 13.35 -2.80 6.67
C LEU A 287 12.95 -1.33 6.86
N ASP A 288 13.90 -0.40 6.74
CA ASP A 288 13.59 1.02 6.76
C ASP A 288 13.21 1.54 5.35
N ALA A 289 12.81 2.82 5.27
CA ALA A 289 12.41 3.44 4.00
C ALA A 289 13.50 3.37 2.94
N THR A 290 14.71 3.67 3.38
CA THR A 290 15.87 3.69 2.51
C THR A 290 16.11 2.28 1.96
N ALA A 291 15.99 1.22 2.78
CA ALA A 291 16.13 -0.17 2.32
C ALA A 291 15.03 -0.58 1.33
N VAL A 292 13.77 -0.26 1.62
CA VAL A 292 12.65 -0.57 0.73
C VAL A 292 12.81 0.11 -0.63
N LYS A 293 13.21 1.39 -0.64
CA LYS A 293 13.38 2.19 -1.86
C LYS A 293 14.64 1.78 -2.63
N SER A 294 15.79 1.70 -1.96
CA SER A 294 17.07 1.42 -2.62
C SER A 294 17.19 -0.01 -3.17
N LEU A 295 16.48 -0.99 -2.54
CA LEU A 295 16.34 -2.35 -3.05
C LEU A 295 15.20 -2.51 -4.05
N GLU A 296 14.46 -1.44 -4.36
CA GLU A 296 13.36 -1.42 -5.33
C GLU A 296 12.36 -2.56 -5.09
N LEU A 297 11.87 -2.67 -3.84
CA LEU A 297 10.98 -3.77 -3.49
C LEU A 297 9.61 -3.64 -4.15
N PHE A 298 9.02 -2.43 -4.18
CA PHE A 298 7.66 -2.16 -4.65
C PHE A 298 7.57 -1.12 -5.76
N GLU A 299 8.53 -0.21 -5.82
CA GLU A 299 8.62 0.89 -6.79
C GLU A 299 10.06 1.03 -7.24
N ASN A 300 10.29 1.26 -8.53
CA ASN A 300 11.63 1.50 -9.04
C ASN A 300 12.02 2.98 -8.86
N ILE A 301 13.32 3.26 -8.78
CA ILE A 301 13.84 4.60 -8.47
C ILE A 301 13.68 5.56 -9.66
N HIS A 302 13.60 5.06 -10.90
CA HIS A 302 13.66 5.90 -12.10
C HIS A 302 12.32 6.57 -12.43
N ASP A 303 11.21 5.83 -12.38
CA ASP A 303 9.90 6.31 -12.80
C ASP A 303 8.81 6.13 -11.74
N ASN A 304 9.19 5.68 -10.53
CA ASN A 304 8.30 5.37 -9.41
C ASN A 304 7.15 4.40 -9.77
N THR A 305 7.33 3.60 -10.82
CA THR A 305 6.36 2.56 -11.18
C THR A 305 6.68 1.24 -10.47
N SER A 306 5.70 0.35 -10.40
CA SER A 306 5.90 -1.00 -9.87
C SER A 306 6.64 -1.94 -10.84
N LYS A 307 6.93 -1.51 -12.06
CA LYS A 307 7.66 -2.32 -13.04
C LYS A 307 9.12 -2.46 -12.61
N ALA A 308 9.73 -3.60 -12.97
CA ALA A 308 11.12 -3.90 -12.65
C ALA A 308 11.44 -3.90 -11.13
N THR A 309 10.48 -4.26 -10.29
CA THR A 309 10.63 -4.39 -8.84
C THR A 309 10.65 -5.86 -8.41
N LEU A 310 11.15 -6.13 -7.18
CA LEU A 310 11.11 -7.49 -6.64
C LEU A 310 9.66 -7.99 -6.51
N PHE A 311 8.73 -7.14 -6.08
CA PHE A 311 7.33 -7.51 -5.95
C PHE A 311 6.70 -7.87 -7.29
N ALA A 312 6.91 -7.07 -8.33
CA ALA A 312 6.39 -7.37 -9.66
C ALA A 312 6.92 -8.69 -10.22
N LEU A 313 8.20 -8.99 -9.95
CA LEU A 313 8.82 -10.25 -10.34
C LEU A 313 8.24 -11.46 -9.59
N MET A 314 8.01 -11.32 -8.30
CA MET A 314 7.58 -12.42 -7.43
C MET A 314 6.06 -12.65 -7.42
N ASN A 315 5.27 -11.69 -7.90
CA ASN A 315 3.82 -11.76 -7.83
C ASN A 315 3.22 -12.52 -9.03
N GLU A 316 3.43 -13.82 -9.04
CA GLU A 316 2.76 -14.77 -9.92
C GLU A 316 1.62 -15.51 -9.18
N THR A 317 1.12 -14.91 -8.09
CA THR A 317 -0.04 -15.41 -7.35
C THR A 317 -1.29 -15.42 -8.24
N VAL A 318 -2.14 -16.42 -8.07
CA VAL A 318 -3.34 -16.60 -8.90
C VAL A 318 -4.62 -16.07 -8.22
N THR A 319 -4.51 -15.63 -6.95
CA THR A 319 -5.62 -15.01 -6.21
C THR A 319 -5.27 -13.60 -5.75
N PRO A 320 -6.24 -12.65 -5.69
CA PRO A 320 -5.99 -11.31 -5.15
C PRO A 320 -5.53 -11.34 -3.69
N MET A 321 -6.06 -12.28 -2.90
CA MET A 321 -5.70 -12.49 -1.49
C MET A 321 -4.24 -12.93 -1.34
N GLY A 322 -3.76 -13.81 -2.22
CA GLY A 322 -2.36 -14.21 -2.30
C GLY A 322 -1.45 -13.03 -2.61
N GLY A 323 -1.81 -12.19 -3.58
CA GLY A 323 -1.04 -10.99 -3.93
C GLY A 323 -0.90 -10.02 -2.74
N ARG A 324 -1.98 -9.78 -1.99
CA ARG A 324 -1.93 -8.96 -0.75
C ARG A 324 -1.04 -9.58 0.32
N LEU A 325 -1.16 -10.89 0.53
CA LEU A 325 -0.35 -11.60 1.51
C LEU A 325 1.13 -11.60 1.11
N LEU A 326 1.46 -11.81 -0.15
CA LEU A 326 2.84 -11.74 -0.67
C LEU A 326 3.46 -10.37 -0.42
N ARG A 327 2.72 -9.30 -0.71
CA ARG A 327 3.15 -7.93 -0.42
C ARG A 327 3.41 -7.74 1.07
N HIS A 328 2.51 -8.25 1.91
CA HIS A 328 2.67 -8.23 3.36
C HIS A 328 3.91 -9.02 3.82
N TRP A 329 4.18 -10.19 3.26
CA TRP A 329 5.36 -10.99 3.62
C TRP A 329 6.68 -10.32 3.18
N MET A 330 6.68 -9.66 2.03
CA MET A 330 7.84 -8.90 1.53
C MET A 330 8.14 -7.67 2.38
N SER A 331 7.11 -6.95 2.84
CA SER A 331 7.26 -5.82 3.77
C SER A 331 7.65 -6.27 5.19
N ASN A 332 7.43 -7.55 5.52
CA ASN A 332 7.59 -8.12 6.85
C ASN A 332 8.26 -9.50 6.79
N PRO A 333 9.52 -9.60 6.34
CA PRO A 333 10.25 -10.85 6.33
C PRO A 333 10.41 -11.38 7.77
N LEU A 334 10.38 -12.68 7.95
CA LEU A 334 10.41 -13.31 9.27
C LEU A 334 11.80 -13.24 9.90
N SER A 335 11.88 -13.08 11.22
CA SER A 335 13.14 -13.09 11.99
C SER A 335 13.27 -14.31 12.92
N LYS A 336 12.42 -15.34 12.75
CA LYS A 336 12.46 -16.59 13.54
C LYS A 336 12.57 -17.81 12.63
N LEU A 337 13.40 -18.79 13.04
CA LEU A 337 13.69 -19.99 12.24
C LEU A 337 12.47 -20.87 12.01
N ASP A 338 11.68 -21.15 13.05
CA ASP A 338 10.57 -22.09 12.93
C ASP A 338 9.55 -21.73 11.84
N PRO A 339 9.01 -20.50 11.80
CA PRO A 339 8.07 -20.14 10.75
C PRO A 339 8.72 -20.05 9.36
N ILE A 340 10.01 -19.66 9.25
CA ILE A 340 10.75 -19.68 7.98
C ILE A 340 10.86 -21.13 7.47
N ASN A 341 11.33 -22.05 8.31
CA ASN A 341 11.52 -23.44 7.93
C ASN A 341 10.22 -24.13 7.53
N ARG A 342 9.09 -23.81 8.19
CA ARG A 342 7.77 -24.33 7.77
C ARG A 342 7.38 -23.87 6.37
N ARG A 343 7.61 -22.58 6.03
CA ARG A 343 7.36 -22.11 4.67
C ARG A 343 8.27 -22.81 3.68
N LEU A 344 9.58 -22.87 3.94
CA LEU A 344 10.57 -23.55 3.08
C LEU A 344 10.24 -25.02 2.87
N SER A 345 9.79 -25.75 3.91
CA SER A 345 9.41 -27.15 3.77
C SER A 345 8.15 -27.32 2.89
N THR A 346 7.19 -26.40 2.98
CA THR A 346 6.02 -26.43 2.10
C THR A 346 6.37 -26.07 0.66
N VAL A 347 7.25 -25.09 0.44
CA VAL A 347 7.77 -24.78 -0.91
C VAL A 347 8.51 -25.99 -1.48
N GLU A 348 9.34 -26.64 -0.68
CA GLU A 348 10.07 -27.86 -1.09
C GLU A 348 9.13 -29.01 -1.44
N LEU A 349 8.02 -29.17 -0.72
CA LEU A 349 6.99 -30.14 -1.08
C LEU A 349 6.43 -29.88 -2.47
N PHE A 350 6.03 -28.63 -2.77
CA PHE A 350 5.47 -28.26 -4.07
C PHE A 350 6.49 -28.39 -5.20
N THR A 351 7.79 -28.14 -4.96
CA THR A 351 8.83 -28.34 -5.99
C THR A 351 9.13 -29.82 -6.24
N LYS A 352 9.02 -30.67 -5.21
CA LYS A 352 9.17 -32.14 -5.36
C LYS A 352 7.95 -32.81 -6.00
N GLU A 353 6.77 -32.21 -5.88
CA GLU A 353 5.50 -32.70 -6.39
C GLU A 353 4.88 -31.71 -7.42
N PRO A 354 5.42 -31.61 -8.66
CA PRO A 354 4.95 -30.63 -9.63
C PRO A 354 3.48 -30.77 -10.03
N LEU A 355 2.94 -32.00 -10.00
CA LEU A 355 1.52 -32.24 -10.27
C LEU A 355 0.63 -31.68 -9.16
N LEU A 356 1.05 -31.80 -7.90
CA LEU A 356 0.37 -31.17 -6.76
C LEU A 356 0.38 -29.67 -6.88
N GLN A 357 1.54 -29.08 -7.19
CA GLN A 357 1.68 -27.64 -7.40
C GLN A 357 0.73 -27.15 -8.51
N HIS A 358 0.79 -27.76 -9.69
CA HIS A 358 -0.02 -27.35 -10.84
C HIS A 358 -1.53 -27.46 -10.55
N LYS A 359 -1.99 -28.60 -9.97
CA LYS A 359 -3.41 -28.80 -9.61
C LYS A 359 -3.85 -27.79 -8.56
N THR A 360 -3.01 -27.53 -7.54
CA THR A 360 -3.31 -26.53 -6.51
C THR A 360 -3.48 -25.15 -7.12
N ARG A 361 -2.56 -24.68 -7.94
CA ARG A 361 -2.65 -23.38 -8.63
C ARG A 361 -3.84 -23.30 -9.58
N SER A 362 -4.14 -24.38 -10.31
CA SER A 362 -5.32 -24.42 -11.18
C SER A 362 -6.62 -24.24 -10.38
N ILE A 363 -6.78 -24.94 -9.26
CA ILE A 363 -7.96 -24.79 -8.39
C ILE A 363 -8.00 -23.38 -7.79
N LEU A 364 -6.85 -22.86 -7.32
CA LEU A 364 -6.77 -21.53 -6.71
C LEU A 364 -7.14 -20.43 -7.70
N SER A 365 -6.84 -20.58 -9.00
CA SER A 365 -7.19 -19.58 -10.03
C SER A 365 -8.70 -19.42 -10.27
N GLU A 366 -9.51 -20.37 -9.80
CA GLU A 366 -10.97 -20.31 -9.88
C GLU A 366 -11.61 -19.57 -8.69
N PHE A 367 -10.83 -19.20 -7.67
CA PHE A 367 -11.35 -18.49 -6.51
C PHE A 367 -11.51 -16.98 -6.77
N CYS A 368 -12.67 -16.46 -6.38
CA CYS A 368 -12.90 -15.03 -6.30
C CYS A 368 -12.22 -14.45 -5.04
N ASP A 369 -12.28 -13.12 -4.88
CA ASP A 369 -11.75 -12.43 -3.69
C ASP A 369 -12.69 -12.63 -2.48
N ILE A 370 -12.59 -13.79 -1.83
CA ILE A 370 -13.41 -14.16 -0.68
C ILE A 370 -13.27 -13.12 0.45
N GLU A 371 -12.06 -12.60 0.67
CA GLU A 371 -11.77 -11.66 1.73
C GLU A 371 -12.58 -10.36 1.57
N ARG A 372 -12.51 -9.72 0.41
CA ARG A 372 -13.26 -8.49 0.13
C ARG A 372 -14.75 -8.71 -0.03
N LEU A 373 -15.16 -9.85 -0.61
CA LEU A 373 -16.58 -10.17 -0.74
C LEU A 373 -17.23 -10.45 0.62
N SER A 374 -16.54 -11.12 1.54
CA SER A 374 -17.05 -11.31 2.91
C SER A 374 -17.28 -9.98 3.64
N THR A 375 -16.42 -9.00 3.45
CA THR A 375 -16.60 -7.64 3.97
C THR A 375 -17.83 -6.97 3.38
N ARG A 376 -18.06 -7.11 2.07
CA ARG A 376 -19.23 -6.53 1.39
C ARG A 376 -20.55 -7.14 1.84
N ILE A 377 -20.56 -8.41 2.27
CA ILE A 377 -21.73 -9.01 2.94
C ILE A 377 -22.04 -8.25 4.23
N ALA A 378 -21.01 -8.01 5.06
CA ALA A 378 -21.18 -7.29 6.34
C ALA A 378 -21.67 -5.85 6.17
N LEU A 379 -21.25 -5.18 5.10
CA LEU A 379 -21.65 -3.81 4.77
C LEU A 379 -23.00 -3.74 4.04
N GLY A 380 -23.60 -4.89 3.69
CA GLY A 380 -24.89 -4.95 2.98
C GLY A 380 -24.87 -4.49 1.53
N ASN A 381 -23.69 -4.39 0.91
CA ASN A 381 -23.50 -3.81 -0.44
C ASN A 381 -22.95 -4.81 -1.48
N ILE A 382 -22.96 -6.10 -1.17
CA ILE A 382 -22.61 -7.15 -2.13
C ILE A 382 -23.73 -7.33 -3.18
N LYS A 383 -23.35 -7.59 -4.41
CA LYS A 383 -24.30 -7.83 -5.52
C LYS A 383 -24.68 -9.32 -5.61
N PRO A 384 -25.89 -9.66 -6.09
CA PRO A 384 -26.33 -11.07 -6.22
C PRO A 384 -25.36 -11.95 -7.02
N ASN A 385 -24.86 -11.46 -8.16
CA ASN A 385 -23.91 -12.18 -9.00
C ASN A 385 -22.55 -12.43 -8.30
N GLU A 386 -22.17 -11.58 -7.34
CA GLU A 386 -20.96 -11.75 -6.55
C GLU A 386 -21.16 -12.81 -5.46
N LEU A 387 -22.35 -12.91 -4.88
CA LEU A 387 -22.72 -14.02 -3.98
C LEU A 387 -22.64 -15.37 -4.67
N ILE A 388 -23.13 -15.45 -5.93
CA ILE A 388 -23.05 -16.67 -6.74
C ILE A 388 -21.57 -17.04 -6.98
N LYS A 389 -20.73 -16.09 -7.36
CA LYS A 389 -19.29 -16.33 -7.54
C LYS A 389 -18.63 -16.81 -6.26
N LEU A 390 -19.01 -16.24 -5.11
CA LEU A 390 -18.51 -16.65 -3.80
C LEU A 390 -18.93 -18.08 -3.47
N SER A 391 -20.20 -18.44 -3.72
CA SER A 391 -20.71 -19.80 -3.56
C SER A 391 -19.90 -20.81 -4.40
N HIS A 392 -19.70 -20.54 -5.68
CA HIS A 392 -18.90 -21.41 -6.56
C HIS A 392 -17.45 -21.57 -6.10
N SER A 393 -16.85 -20.51 -5.55
CA SER A 393 -15.51 -20.62 -4.97
C SER A 393 -15.49 -21.54 -3.76
N LEU A 394 -16.46 -21.43 -2.85
CA LEU A 394 -16.54 -22.29 -1.66
C LEU A 394 -16.80 -23.76 -2.01
N GLU A 395 -17.53 -24.06 -3.06
CA GLU A 395 -17.77 -25.41 -3.58
C GLU A 395 -16.49 -26.12 -4.02
N LYS A 396 -15.39 -25.38 -4.32
CA LYS A 396 -14.08 -25.95 -4.68
C LYS A 396 -13.22 -26.33 -3.47
N ILE A 397 -13.56 -25.88 -2.28
CA ILE A 397 -12.76 -26.14 -1.07
C ILE A 397 -12.63 -27.62 -0.76
N PRO A 398 -13.67 -28.45 -0.83
CA PRO A 398 -13.52 -29.90 -0.63
C PRO A 398 -12.51 -30.53 -1.59
N THR A 399 -12.51 -30.13 -2.85
CA THR A 399 -11.55 -30.63 -3.85
C THR A 399 -10.13 -30.21 -3.50
N LEU A 400 -9.93 -28.96 -3.05
CA LEU A 400 -8.63 -28.45 -2.60
C LEU A 400 -8.15 -29.19 -1.34
N LYS A 401 -9.06 -29.45 -0.37
CA LYS A 401 -8.74 -30.19 0.86
C LYS A 401 -8.29 -31.62 0.55
N ASN A 402 -9.04 -32.33 -0.27
CA ASN A 402 -8.70 -33.70 -0.67
C ASN A 402 -7.34 -33.80 -1.37
N LEU A 403 -6.98 -32.73 -2.13
CA LEU A 403 -5.69 -32.69 -2.82
C LEU A 403 -4.50 -32.55 -1.85
N ILE A 404 -4.67 -31.87 -0.71
CA ILE A 404 -3.59 -31.57 0.25
C ILE A 404 -3.67 -32.37 1.54
N GLU A 405 -4.63 -33.28 1.69
CA GLU A 405 -4.91 -34.03 2.91
C GLU A 405 -3.71 -34.87 3.39
N ASP A 406 -3.02 -35.54 2.48
CA ASP A 406 -1.85 -36.38 2.78
C ASP A 406 -0.63 -35.59 3.28
N TYR A 407 -0.63 -34.27 3.13
CA TYR A 407 0.51 -33.39 3.41
C TYR A 407 0.31 -32.45 4.60
N THR A 408 -0.73 -32.67 5.41
CA THR A 408 -1.11 -31.81 6.54
C THR A 408 -0.02 -31.62 7.60
N ASN A 409 0.88 -32.58 7.75
CA ASN A 409 2.03 -32.54 8.65
C ASN A 409 3.15 -31.61 8.18
N ILE A 410 3.24 -31.32 6.86
CA ILE A 410 4.24 -30.44 6.24
C ILE A 410 3.69 -29.02 6.09
N LEU A 411 2.39 -28.89 5.87
CA LEU A 411 1.71 -27.61 5.68
C LEU A 411 1.77 -26.73 6.95
N PRO A 412 1.65 -25.39 6.80
CA PRO A 412 1.55 -24.50 7.95
C PRO A 412 0.43 -24.91 8.90
N LYS A 413 0.70 -24.76 10.21
CA LYS A 413 -0.23 -25.14 11.26
C LYS A 413 -1.61 -24.50 11.07
N ASN A 414 -2.67 -25.25 11.29
CA ASN A 414 -4.07 -24.86 11.17
C ASN A 414 -4.53 -24.47 9.74
N LEU A 415 -3.66 -24.56 8.71
CA LEU A 415 -4.05 -24.21 7.35
C LEU A 415 -5.18 -25.10 6.85
N PHE A 416 -5.04 -26.42 6.99
CA PHE A 416 -6.03 -27.42 6.58
C PHE A 416 -7.35 -27.29 7.34
N GLU A 417 -7.28 -27.05 8.65
CA GLU A 417 -8.45 -26.91 9.52
C GLU A 417 -9.25 -25.63 9.20
N ASN A 418 -8.57 -24.55 8.83
CA ASN A 418 -9.20 -23.28 8.51
C ASN A 418 -9.82 -23.25 7.10
N LEU A 419 -9.56 -24.23 6.25
CA LEU A 419 -10.23 -24.36 4.95
C LEU A 419 -11.63 -24.92 5.18
N ASP A 420 -12.59 -24.06 5.48
CA ASP A 420 -13.97 -24.39 5.74
C ASP A 420 -14.80 -24.21 4.46
N PRO A 421 -15.44 -25.26 3.92
CA PRO A 421 -16.30 -25.13 2.74
C PRO A 421 -17.58 -24.33 3.02
N SER A 422 -17.91 -24.07 4.29
CA SER A 422 -19.12 -23.33 4.69
C SER A 422 -20.36 -23.83 3.94
N SER A 423 -20.60 -25.13 3.99
CA SER A 423 -21.65 -25.80 3.19
C SER A 423 -23.04 -25.18 3.41
N ASP A 424 -23.35 -24.78 4.65
CA ASP A 424 -24.63 -24.14 4.96
C ASP A 424 -24.75 -22.75 4.28
N PHE A 425 -23.65 -22.02 4.17
CA PHE A 425 -23.60 -20.75 3.43
C PHE A 425 -23.92 -20.98 1.96
N VAL A 426 -23.29 -21.99 1.34
CA VAL A 426 -23.51 -22.37 -0.06
C VAL A 426 -24.97 -22.79 -0.27
N LEU A 427 -25.50 -23.61 0.63
CA LEU A 427 -26.91 -24.05 0.57
C LEU A 427 -27.89 -22.87 0.66
N LEU A 428 -27.63 -21.91 1.56
CA LEU A 428 -28.46 -20.71 1.70
C LEU A 428 -28.49 -19.89 0.41
N ILE A 429 -27.33 -19.71 -0.23
CA ILE A 429 -27.26 -18.95 -1.51
C ILE A 429 -27.98 -19.71 -2.61
N ASN A 430 -27.66 -20.99 -2.82
CA ASN A 430 -28.22 -21.79 -3.91
C ASN A 430 -29.74 -21.96 -3.77
N ARG A 431 -30.27 -21.95 -2.53
CA ARG A 431 -31.72 -22.01 -2.28
C ARG A 431 -32.44 -20.69 -2.57
N ASN A 432 -31.82 -19.54 -2.22
CA ASN A 432 -32.49 -18.27 -2.19
C ASN A 432 -32.20 -17.39 -3.42
N ILE A 433 -31.06 -17.56 -4.07
CA ILE A 433 -30.62 -16.71 -5.20
C ILE A 433 -30.80 -17.46 -6.52
N ASN A 434 -31.35 -16.76 -7.51
CA ASN A 434 -31.43 -17.26 -8.86
C ASN A 434 -30.02 -17.39 -9.48
N PRO A 435 -29.62 -18.55 -10.01
CA PRO A 435 -28.28 -18.71 -10.64
C PRO A 435 -27.99 -17.74 -11.77
N ASN A 436 -29.05 -17.23 -12.43
CA ASN A 436 -28.96 -16.27 -13.53
C ASN A 436 -29.24 -14.83 -13.06
N ALA A 437 -29.18 -14.54 -11.76
CA ALA A 437 -29.44 -13.21 -11.23
C ALA A 437 -28.50 -12.17 -11.86
N THR A 438 -29.09 -11.07 -12.36
CA THR A 438 -28.36 -9.88 -12.77
C THR A 438 -27.82 -9.11 -11.54
N GLY A 439 -27.07 -8.06 -11.72
CA GLY A 439 -26.49 -7.34 -10.58
C GLY A 439 -27.43 -6.36 -9.88
N ASN A 440 -28.65 -6.15 -10.35
CA ASN A 440 -29.52 -5.07 -9.89
C ASN A 440 -30.71 -5.61 -9.08
N ILE A 441 -30.89 -5.07 -7.87
CA ILE A 441 -32.06 -5.34 -7.03
C ILE A 441 -33.27 -4.63 -7.65
N GLY A 442 -34.36 -5.37 -7.79
CA GLY A 442 -35.60 -4.85 -8.35
C GLY A 442 -35.88 -5.26 -9.79
N ASP A 443 -34.96 -5.93 -10.45
CA ASP A 443 -35.19 -6.49 -11.81
C ASP A 443 -36.17 -7.69 -11.78
N GLY A 444 -36.65 -8.11 -10.60
CA GLY A 444 -37.61 -9.22 -10.43
C GLY A 444 -37.00 -10.60 -10.63
N ASN A 445 -35.66 -10.73 -10.72
CA ASN A 445 -34.99 -11.96 -11.07
C ASN A 445 -33.88 -12.38 -10.10
N ILE A 446 -33.86 -11.80 -8.89
CA ILE A 446 -32.79 -12.07 -7.92
C ILE A 446 -33.09 -13.29 -7.06
N ILE A 447 -34.28 -13.35 -6.47
CA ILE A 447 -34.71 -14.45 -5.61
C ILE A 447 -35.13 -15.63 -6.49
N ALA A 448 -34.71 -16.84 -6.13
CA ALA A 448 -35.06 -18.06 -6.82
C ALA A 448 -36.57 -18.31 -6.82
N GLU A 449 -37.08 -19.08 -7.79
CA GLU A 449 -38.48 -19.50 -7.87
C GLU A 449 -38.81 -20.43 -6.68
N ASN A 450 -40.06 -20.41 -6.23
CA ASN A 450 -40.60 -21.20 -5.11
C ASN A 450 -40.04 -20.82 -3.70
N VAL A 451 -39.32 -19.70 -3.57
CA VAL A 451 -38.87 -19.19 -2.27
C VAL A 451 -39.95 -18.32 -1.62
N ASN A 452 -40.68 -17.55 -2.43
CA ASN A 452 -41.78 -16.71 -1.95
C ASN A 452 -42.95 -16.74 -2.92
N SER A 453 -44.11 -17.28 -2.47
CA SER A 453 -45.29 -17.49 -3.26
C SER A 453 -45.89 -16.18 -3.80
N GLU A 454 -45.81 -15.08 -3.06
CA GLU A 454 -46.30 -13.77 -3.49
C GLU A 454 -45.43 -13.19 -4.60
N LEU A 455 -44.10 -13.30 -4.45
CA LEU A 455 -43.16 -12.86 -5.48
C LEU A 455 -43.41 -13.65 -6.80
N ASP A 456 -43.60 -14.93 -6.69
CA ASP A 456 -43.89 -15.77 -7.86
C ASP A 456 -45.22 -15.41 -8.52
N ARG A 457 -46.23 -15.11 -7.70
CA ARG A 457 -47.53 -14.62 -8.21
C ARG A 457 -47.39 -13.30 -8.98
N LEU A 458 -46.66 -12.33 -8.42
CA LEU A 458 -46.42 -11.04 -9.05
C LEU A 458 -45.61 -11.18 -10.36
N ARG A 459 -44.61 -12.05 -10.39
CA ARG A 459 -43.88 -12.37 -11.64
C ARG A 459 -44.77 -12.96 -12.72
N GLN A 460 -45.76 -13.79 -12.33
CA GLN A 460 -46.75 -14.33 -13.26
C GLN A 460 -47.62 -13.21 -13.86
N ILE A 461 -48.04 -12.23 -13.03
CA ILE A 461 -48.77 -11.07 -13.49
C ILE A 461 -47.98 -10.32 -14.57
N LEU A 462 -46.69 -10.07 -14.37
CA LEU A 462 -45.88 -9.42 -15.39
C LEU A 462 -45.76 -10.23 -16.68
N LYS A 463 -45.54 -11.54 -16.60
CA LYS A 463 -45.49 -12.44 -17.78
C LYS A 463 -46.81 -12.50 -18.54
N ILE A 464 -47.93 -12.49 -17.84
CA ILE A 464 -49.29 -12.45 -18.44
C ILE A 464 -49.53 -11.06 -19.04
N GLY A 465 -49.07 -10.03 -18.37
CA GLY A 465 -49.19 -8.64 -18.79
C GLY A 465 -48.53 -8.35 -20.14
N GLU A 466 -47.36 -8.89 -20.41
CA GLU A 466 -46.70 -8.77 -21.72
C GLU A 466 -47.56 -9.37 -22.83
N LYS A 467 -48.10 -10.55 -22.60
CA LYS A 467 -48.99 -11.21 -23.55
C LYS A 467 -50.33 -10.50 -23.69
N TRP A 468 -50.79 -9.80 -22.65
CA TRP A 468 -52.04 -9.05 -22.69
C TRP A 468 -51.98 -7.89 -23.69
N ILE A 469 -50.87 -7.13 -23.71
CA ILE A 469 -50.67 -6.05 -24.69
C ILE A 469 -50.83 -6.56 -26.14
N ASP A 470 -50.12 -7.65 -26.44
CA ASP A 470 -50.16 -8.22 -27.78
C ASP A 470 -51.58 -8.68 -28.19
N ASN A 471 -52.24 -9.35 -27.24
CA ASN A 471 -53.63 -9.80 -27.46
C ASN A 471 -54.60 -8.61 -27.57
N TYR A 472 -54.39 -7.56 -26.77
CA TYR A 472 -55.20 -6.37 -26.81
C TYR A 472 -55.06 -5.64 -28.15
N ILE A 473 -53.84 -5.46 -28.62
CA ILE A 473 -53.56 -4.87 -29.93
C ILE A 473 -54.25 -5.67 -31.03
N LEU A 474 -54.08 -6.99 -31.09
CA LEU A 474 -54.68 -7.86 -32.08
C LEU A 474 -56.22 -7.81 -32.07
N LYS A 475 -56.82 -7.79 -30.88
CA LYS A 475 -58.25 -7.69 -30.67
C LYS A 475 -58.81 -6.37 -31.19
N GLU A 476 -58.23 -5.26 -30.83
CA GLU A 476 -58.66 -3.93 -31.20
C GLU A 476 -58.42 -3.65 -32.70
N GLN A 477 -57.31 -4.10 -33.26
CA GLN A 477 -57.00 -4.03 -34.69
C GLN A 477 -58.04 -4.77 -35.51
N LYS A 478 -58.43 -6.00 -35.09
CA LYS A 478 -59.39 -6.82 -35.78
C LYS A 478 -60.82 -6.29 -35.67
N ASN A 479 -61.22 -5.83 -34.49
CA ASN A 479 -62.58 -5.36 -34.23
C ASN A 479 -62.92 -4.02 -34.91
N HIS A 480 -61.90 -3.15 -35.06
CA HIS A 480 -62.11 -1.78 -35.51
C HIS A 480 -61.34 -1.41 -36.79
N ASN A 481 -60.67 -2.39 -37.45
CA ASN A 481 -59.84 -2.16 -38.66
C ASN A 481 -58.75 -1.13 -38.45
N LEU A 482 -58.06 -1.17 -37.31
CA LEU A 482 -57.03 -0.24 -36.92
C LEU A 482 -55.62 -0.83 -37.18
N VAL A 483 -55.23 -1.03 -38.44
CA VAL A 483 -54.01 -1.73 -38.86
C VAL A 483 -52.71 -1.04 -38.32
N SER A 484 -52.77 0.30 -38.16
CA SER A 484 -51.63 1.10 -37.71
C SER A 484 -51.48 1.20 -36.17
N MET A 485 -52.42 0.64 -35.41
CA MET A 485 -52.45 0.71 -33.97
C MET A 485 -51.18 0.10 -33.35
N LYS A 486 -50.54 0.85 -32.52
CA LYS A 486 -49.38 0.42 -31.69
C LYS A 486 -49.53 0.95 -30.27
N ILE A 487 -49.10 0.17 -29.29
CA ILE A 487 -48.96 0.65 -27.91
C ILE A 487 -47.50 1.05 -27.69
N LYS A 488 -47.31 2.23 -27.15
CA LYS A 488 -45.99 2.79 -26.78
C LYS A 488 -46.03 3.37 -25.37
N GLN A 489 -44.86 3.57 -24.78
CA GLN A 489 -44.73 4.16 -23.46
C GLN A 489 -43.85 5.42 -23.54
N ASN A 490 -44.16 6.43 -22.71
CA ASN A 490 -43.31 7.57 -22.46
C ASN A 490 -43.50 8.10 -21.00
N ASN A 491 -42.56 8.91 -20.51
CA ASN A 491 -42.59 9.41 -19.15
C ASN A 491 -43.74 10.38 -18.79
N HIS A 492 -44.45 10.94 -19.79
CA HIS A 492 -45.52 11.91 -19.57
C HIS A 492 -46.94 11.32 -19.62
N LEU A 493 -47.15 10.33 -20.49
CA LEU A 493 -48.48 9.76 -20.74
C LEU A 493 -48.61 8.31 -20.22
N GLY A 494 -47.51 7.71 -19.76
CA GLY A 494 -47.44 6.29 -19.47
C GLY A 494 -47.58 5.46 -20.75
N TYR A 495 -48.33 4.37 -20.69
CA TYR A 495 -48.69 3.58 -21.88
C TYR A 495 -49.81 4.27 -22.65
N PHE A 496 -49.66 4.39 -23.97
CA PHE A 496 -50.61 5.02 -24.84
C PHE A 496 -50.71 4.28 -26.20
N ILE A 497 -51.89 4.40 -26.83
CA ILE A 497 -52.18 3.86 -28.11
C ILE A 497 -51.86 4.92 -29.17
N GLU A 498 -51.03 4.56 -30.16
CA GLU A 498 -50.68 5.44 -31.28
C GLU A 498 -51.34 4.91 -32.55
N ILE A 499 -52.17 5.73 -33.19
CA ILE A 499 -52.93 5.39 -34.40
C ILE A 499 -52.66 6.45 -35.49
N SER A 500 -52.54 6.02 -36.75
CA SER A 500 -52.36 6.93 -37.89
C SER A 500 -53.55 7.85 -38.06
N ASN A 501 -53.30 9.10 -38.37
CA ASN A 501 -54.35 10.06 -38.65
C ASN A 501 -55.26 9.65 -39.86
N LYS A 502 -54.82 8.70 -40.67
CA LYS A 502 -55.64 8.16 -41.80
C LYS A 502 -56.83 7.26 -41.34
N GLU A 503 -56.74 6.72 -40.13
CA GLU A 503 -57.69 5.78 -39.55
C GLU A 503 -58.66 6.44 -38.55
N GLN A 504 -58.71 7.78 -38.48
CA GLN A 504 -59.47 8.52 -37.46
C GLN A 504 -60.94 8.16 -37.42
N ASN A 505 -61.56 7.73 -38.60
CA ASN A 505 -62.99 7.35 -38.70
C ASN A 505 -63.26 5.98 -38.01
N ASN A 506 -62.27 5.17 -37.74
CA ASN A 506 -62.46 3.82 -37.22
C ASN A 506 -62.19 3.77 -35.68
N ILE A 507 -62.02 4.91 -35.06
CA ILE A 507 -61.61 4.97 -33.61
C ILE A 507 -62.81 4.61 -32.73
N PRO A 508 -62.62 3.65 -31.80
CA PRO A 508 -63.69 3.25 -30.86
C PRO A 508 -64.05 4.39 -29.90
N ALA A 509 -65.31 4.43 -29.46
CA ALA A 509 -65.75 5.44 -28.48
C ALA A 509 -65.07 5.37 -27.12
N HIS A 510 -64.51 4.22 -26.75
CA HIS A 510 -63.78 4.02 -25.48
C HIS A 510 -62.31 4.47 -25.55
N PHE A 511 -61.81 4.98 -26.70
CA PHE A 511 -60.51 5.59 -26.81
C PHE A 511 -60.59 7.09 -26.54
N THR A 512 -59.94 7.55 -25.47
CA THR A 512 -59.84 8.97 -25.09
C THR A 512 -58.64 9.59 -25.77
N LYS A 513 -58.85 10.61 -26.59
CA LYS A 513 -57.78 11.37 -27.26
C LYS A 513 -56.98 12.20 -26.28
N LYS A 514 -55.62 12.11 -26.30
CA LYS A 514 -54.72 12.84 -25.44
C LYS A 514 -53.80 13.80 -26.18
N GLN A 515 -53.22 13.40 -27.29
CA GLN A 515 -52.30 14.24 -28.06
C GLN A 515 -52.40 14.00 -29.55
N VAL A 516 -52.41 15.10 -30.34
CA VAL A 516 -52.38 15.05 -31.81
C VAL A 516 -51.02 15.44 -32.31
N MET A 517 -50.49 14.62 -33.19
CA MET A 517 -49.19 14.85 -33.87
C MET A 517 -49.44 14.90 -35.38
N ILE A 518 -48.47 15.29 -36.18
CA ILE A 518 -48.55 15.51 -37.62
C ILE A 518 -49.11 14.28 -38.36
N ASN A 519 -48.63 13.07 -38.04
CA ASN A 519 -48.93 11.82 -38.72
C ASN A 519 -49.77 10.83 -37.92
N VAL A 520 -49.80 10.98 -36.58
CA VAL A 520 -50.43 10.04 -35.65
C VAL A 520 -51.12 10.78 -34.51
N THR A 521 -52.12 10.13 -33.95
CA THR A 521 -52.80 10.65 -32.74
C THR A 521 -52.68 9.63 -31.63
N ARG A 522 -52.43 10.11 -30.41
CA ARG A 522 -52.27 9.32 -29.20
C ARG A 522 -53.57 9.26 -28.40
N TYR A 523 -53.93 8.05 -28.02
CA TYR A 523 -55.13 7.76 -27.24
C TYR A 523 -54.81 6.97 -25.98
N ILE A 524 -55.74 6.99 -25.03
CA ILE A 524 -55.75 6.12 -23.85
C ILE A 524 -57.09 5.41 -23.81
N SER A 525 -57.10 4.19 -23.34
CA SER A 525 -58.33 3.41 -23.08
C SER A 525 -58.37 2.99 -21.61
N GLU A 526 -59.55 2.84 -21.04
CA GLU A 526 -59.73 2.39 -19.66
C GLU A 526 -59.06 1.02 -19.39
N PRO A 527 -59.26 0.00 -20.27
CA PRO A 527 -58.59 -1.29 -20.07
C PRO A 527 -57.06 -1.21 -20.11
N LEU A 528 -56.46 -0.32 -20.94
CA LEU A 528 -55.03 -0.12 -20.98
C LEU A 528 -54.52 0.53 -19.69
N LYS A 529 -55.33 1.43 -19.12
CA LYS A 529 -54.98 2.16 -17.90
C LYS A 529 -55.06 1.27 -16.64
N GLU A 530 -56.10 0.44 -16.56
CA GLU A 530 -56.25 -0.59 -15.52
C GLU A 530 -55.08 -1.56 -15.55
N TRP A 531 -54.76 -2.06 -16.74
CA TRP A 531 -53.59 -2.94 -16.94
C TRP A 531 -52.25 -2.24 -16.54
N GLU A 532 -52.09 -1.00 -16.95
CA GLU A 532 -50.90 -0.21 -16.60
C GLU A 532 -50.72 -0.08 -15.05
N THR A 533 -51.82 0.19 -14.36
CA THR A 533 -51.79 0.30 -12.89
C THR A 533 -51.43 -1.04 -12.25
N GLU A 534 -52.01 -2.14 -12.71
CA GLU A 534 -51.69 -3.49 -12.19
C GLU A 534 -50.24 -3.90 -12.43
N ILE A 535 -49.67 -3.57 -13.56
CA ILE A 535 -48.26 -3.84 -13.86
C ILE A 535 -47.32 -2.99 -13.02
N ILE A 536 -47.58 -1.69 -12.90
CA ILE A 536 -46.76 -0.79 -12.07
C ILE A 536 -46.78 -1.21 -10.59
N ASP A 537 -47.95 -1.56 -10.07
CA ASP A 537 -48.13 -2.05 -8.71
C ASP A 537 -47.39 -3.39 -8.50
N ALA A 538 -47.42 -4.28 -9.50
CA ALA A 538 -46.68 -5.54 -9.45
C ALA A 538 -45.15 -5.30 -9.43
N GLU A 539 -44.63 -4.43 -10.31
CA GLU A 539 -43.20 -4.08 -10.36
C GLU A 539 -42.71 -3.47 -9.01
N LEU A 540 -43.50 -2.57 -8.42
CA LEU A 540 -43.19 -1.94 -7.14
C LEU A 540 -43.15 -2.97 -6.00
N ASN A 541 -44.15 -3.83 -5.94
CA ASN A 541 -44.19 -4.86 -4.91
C ASN A 541 -43.09 -5.90 -5.09
N ILE A 542 -42.72 -6.27 -6.31
CA ILE A 542 -41.57 -7.14 -6.59
C ILE A 542 -40.30 -6.52 -6.06
N PHE A 543 -40.05 -5.24 -6.37
CA PHE A 543 -38.85 -4.53 -5.86
C PHE A 543 -38.75 -4.55 -4.33
N GLU A 544 -39.88 -4.24 -3.64
CA GLU A 544 -39.87 -4.21 -2.17
C GLU A 544 -39.65 -5.59 -1.55
N ILE A 545 -40.29 -6.61 -2.08
CA ILE A 545 -40.16 -7.98 -1.60
C ILE A 545 -38.72 -8.50 -1.85
N GLU A 546 -38.20 -8.29 -3.06
CA GLU A 546 -36.84 -8.69 -3.38
C GLU A 546 -35.80 -7.99 -2.49
N GLN A 547 -35.92 -6.68 -2.30
CA GLN A 547 -35.01 -5.91 -1.47
C GLN A 547 -35.05 -6.40 -0.02
N LYS A 548 -36.25 -6.60 0.53
CA LYS A 548 -36.41 -7.10 1.90
C LYS A 548 -35.85 -8.50 2.08
N MET A 549 -36.15 -9.40 1.17
CA MET A 549 -35.65 -10.78 1.22
C MET A 549 -34.14 -10.84 1.06
N TYR A 550 -33.59 -10.04 0.15
CA TYR A 550 -32.13 -9.97 -0.05
C TYR A 550 -31.42 -9.46 1.22
N GLN A 551 -31.96 -8.42 1.85
CA GLN A 551 -31.39 -7.89 3.10
C GLN A 551 -31.45 -8.91 4.26
N LEU A 552 -32.54 -9.66 4.39
CA LEU A 552 -32.67 -10.73 5.37
C LEU A 552 -31.64 -11.84 5.11
N LEU A 553 -31.46 -12.23 3.86
CA LEU A 553 -30.45 -13.20 3.47
C LEU A 553 -29.01 -12.72 3.83
N LEU A 554 -28.67 -11.45 3.56
CA LEU A 554 -27.36 -10.91 3.93
C LEU A 554 -27.13 -10.94 5.43
N ASN A 555 -28.16 -10.68 6.23
CA ASN A 555 -28.08 -10.77 7.70
C ASN A 555 -27.81 -12.21 8.16
N GLU A 556 -28.47 -13.22 7.56
CA GLU A 556 -28.20 -14.63 7.84
C GLU A 556 -26.77 -15.04 7.42
N LEU A 557 -26.33 -14.61 6.23
CA LEU A 557 -24.99 -14.89 5.72
C LEU A 557 -23.90 -14.24 6.54
N SER A 558 -24.17 -13.16 7.26
CA SER A 558 -23.18 -12.44 8.06
C SER A 558 -22.56 -13.27 9.20
N ILE A 559 -23.25 -14.33 9.64
CA ILE A 559 -22.77 -15.26 10.67
C ILE A 559 -21.53 -16.03 10.20
N PHE A 560 -21.41 -16.27 8.91
CA PHE A 560 -20.31 -17.04 8.31
C PHE A 560 -19.04 -16.23 8.07
N ILE A 561 -19.07 -14.89 8.18
CA ILE A 561 -17.92 -14.01 7.90
C ILE A 561 -16.63 -14.44 8.60
N PRO A 562 -16.61 -14.80 9.90
CA PRO A 562 -15.37 -15.25 10.54
C PRO A 562 -14.76 -16.52 9.93
N TYR A 563 -15.58 -17.42 9.42
CA TYR A 563 -15.14 -18.64 8.73
C TYR A 563 -14.57 -18.30 7.35
N LEU A 564 -15.26 -17.46 6.60
CA LEU A 564 -14.81 -16.97 5.28
C LEU A 564 -13.46 -16.24 5.39
N GLN A 565 -13.25 -15.43 6.42
CA GLN A 565 -11.98 -14.74 6.66
C GLN A 565 -10.84 -15.73 6.97
N LYS A 566 -11.07 -16.77 7.77
CA LYS A 566 -10.06 -17.81 8.03
C LYS A 566 -9.72 -18.60 6.77
N THR A 567 -10.74 -18.98 6.01
CA THR A 567 -10.61 -19.70 4.75
C THR A 567 -9.83 -18.87 3.71
N SER A 568 -10.17 -17.59 3.54
CA SER A 568 -9.47 -16.69 2.61
C SER A 568 -8.00 -16.55 2.96
N HIS A 569 -7.68 -16.45 4.26
CA HIS A 569 -6.30 -16.39 4.72
C HIS A 569 -5.52 -17.68 4.43
N SER A 570 -6.14 -18.85 4.64
CA SER A 570 -5.51 -20.13 4.32
C SER A 570 -5.29 -20.32 2.82
N ILE A 571 -6.23 -19.89 1.99
CA ILE A 571 -6.10 -19.84 0.51
C ILE A 571 -4.94 -18.93 0.12
N ALA A 572 -4.84 -17.75 0.71
CA ALA A 572 -3.74 -16.80 0.43
C ALA A 572 -2.37 -17.39 0.79
N ILE A 573 -2.26 -18.12 1.91
CA ILE A 573 -1.02 -18.82 2.29
C ILE A 573 -0.66 -19.89 1.27
N LEU A 574 -1.61 -20.74 0.85
CA LEU A 574 -1.38 -21.78 -0.17
C LEU A 574 -0.96 -21.17 -1.49
N ASP A 575 -1.59 -20.07 -1.90
CA ASP A 575 -1.26 -19.37 -3.13
C ASP A 575 0.17 -18.81 -3.08
N CYS A 576 0.57 -18.13 -1.99
CA CYS A 576 1.94 -17.65 -1.83
C CYS A 576 2.98 -18.77 -1.86
N LEU A 577 2.75 -19.88 -1.14
CA LEU A 577 3.71 -20.98 -1.06
C LEU A 577 3.81 -21.75 -2.37
N SER A 578 2.69 -21.99 -3.05
CA SER A 578 2.70 -22.58 -4.40
C SER A 578 3.30 -21.64 -5.44
N ASN A 579 3.14 -20.34 -5.27
CA ASN A 579 3.80 -19.32 -6.09
C ASN A 579 5.32 -19.34 -5.92
N PHE A 580 5.83 -19.45 -4.69
CA PHE A 580 7.28 -19.56 -4.44
C PHE A 580 7.88 -20.83 -5.09
N ALA A 581 7.15 -21.94 -5.04
CA ALA A 581 7.58 -23.17 -5.72
C ALA A 581 7.55 -23.00 -7.25
N TYR A 582 6.52 -22.37 -7.80
CA TYR A 582 6.44 -22.10 -9.24
C TYR A 582 7.61 -21.22 -9.72
N LEU A 583 7.97 -20.19 -8.96
CA LEU A 583 9.14 -19.35 -9.25
C LEU A 583 10.45 -20.14 -9.12
N ALA A 584 10.55 -21.03 -8.12
CA ALA A 584 11.72 -21.88 -7.95
C ALA A 584 11.96 -22.77 -9.17
N ASP A 585 10.92 -23.40 -9.68
CA ASP A 585 11.01 -24.29 -10.84
C ASP A 585 11.31 -23.51 -12.14
N THR A 586 10.58 -22.41 -12.38
CA THR A 586 10.70 -21.65 -13.63
C THR A 586 12.00 -20.85 -13.72
N ARG A 587 12.55 -20.41 -12.58
CA ARG A 587 13.73 -19.53 -12.49
C ARG A 587 14.95 -20.21 -11.88
N ARG A 588 14.90 -21.51 -11.62
CA ARG A 588 16.00 -22.32 -11.05
C ARG A 588 16.51 -21.72 -9.73
N TYR A 589 15.59 -21.42 -8.81
CA TYR A 589 15.93 -20.97 -7.46
C TYR A 589 16.16 -22.16 -6.54
N VAL A 590 17.05 -22.00 -5.55
CA VAL A 590 17.41 -23.04 -4.59
C VAL A 590 16.90 -22.74 -3.20
N LYS A 591 16.69 -23.79 -2.40
CA LYS A 591 16.31 -23.67 -1.00
C LYS A 591 17.46 -23.07 -0.19
N PRO A 592 17.29 -21.92 0.50
CA PRO A 592 18.29 -21.38 1.41
C PRO A 592 18.37 -22.26 2.66
N ASN A 593 19.58 -22.45 3.18
CA ASN A 593 19.86 -23.20 4.39
C ASN A 593 20.08 -22.24 5.57
N PHE A 594 19.15 -22.24 6.53
CA PHE A 594 19.28 -21.41 7.73
C PHE A 594 20.09 -22.14 8.79
N GLU A 595 21.16 -21.52 9.25
CA GLU A 595 22.04 -22.03 10.30
C GLU A 595 21.96 -21.11 11.55
N ASN A 596 22.27 -21.66 12.73
CA ASN A 596 22.33 -20.85 13.93
C ASN A 596 23.70 -20.18 14.09
N THR A 597 24.11 -19.50 13.01
CA THR A 597 25.37 -18.72 12.93
C THR A 597 25.06 -17.27 12.62
N LEU A 598 26.08 -16.44 12.57
CA LEU A 598 25.97 -15.06 12.09
C LEU A 598 26.44 -14.91 10.63
N ASP A 599 26.75 -16.01 9.97
CA ASP A 599 27.35 -16.01 8.65
C ASP A 599 26.32 -15.82 7.52
N LEU A 600 26.81 -15.39 6.36
CA LEU A 600 26.07 -15.32 5.12
C LEU A 600 26.98 -15.75 3.97
N LEU A 601 26.68 -16.90 3.39
CA LEU A 601 27.39 -17.47 2.24
C LEU A 601 26.41 -17.58 1.08
N ILE A 602 26.75 -17.00 -0.07
CA ILE A 602 26.00 -17.06 -1.32
C ILE A 602 26.96 -17.56 -2.39
N GLU A 603 26.69 -18.72 -2.96
CA GLU A 603 27.42 -19.29 -4.08
C GLU A 603 26.64 -19.09 -5.37
N ASP A 604 27.31 -18.52 -6.36
CA ASP A 604 26.75 -18.19 -7.68
C ASP A 604 25.40 -17.44 -7.59
N GLY A 605 25.38 -16.41 -6.75
CA GLY A 605 24.22 -15.54 -6.57
C GLY A 605 23.91 -14.73 -7.83
N ARG A 606 22.63 -14.60 -8.16
CA ARG A 606 22.11 -13.85 -9.31
C ARG A 606 21.14 -12.78 -8.85
N HIS A 607 21.14 -11.63 -9.51
CA HIS A 607 20.19 -10.58 -9.22
C HIS A 607 18.80 -10.90 -9.80
N PRO A 608 17.78 -11.17 -8.98
CA PRO A 608 16.51 -11.73 -9.46
C PRO A 608 15.84 -10.89 -10.54
N VAL A 609 15.82 -9.56 -10.36
CA VAL A 609 15.12 -8.65 -11.28
C VAL A 609 15.90 -8.44 -12.57
N ILE A 610 17.23 -8.23 -12.49
CA ILE A 610 18.07 -7.99 -13.68
C ILE A 610 18.08 -9.24 -14.57
N GLU A 611 18.23 -10.43 -13.98
CA GLU A 611 18.17 -11.71 -14.70
C GLU A 611 16.81 -11.89 -15.42
N ALA A 612 15.72 -11.54 -14.76
CA ALA A 612 14.39 -11.70 -15.35
C ALA A 612 14.06 -10.71 -16.47
N LEU A 613 14.59 -9.49 -16.39
CA LEU A 613 14.37 -8.46 -17.42
C LEU A 613 15.21 -8.69 -18.67
N ASN A 614 16.30 -9.45 -18.56
CA ASN A 614 17.23 -9.69 -19.64
C ASN A 614 17.39 -11.21 -19.95
N PRO A 615 16.34 -11.91 -20.36
CA PRO A 615 16.36 -13.36 -20.53
C PRO A 615 17.31 -13.84 -21.65
N ASN A 616 17.74 -12.95 -22.52
CA ASN A 616 18.65 -13.24 -23.64
C ASN A 616 20.12 -12.94 -23.30
N LEU A 617 20.41 -12.38 -22.13
CA LEU A 617 21.76 -12.09 -21.65
C LEU A 617 22.09 -13.06 -20.51
N ASP A 618 23.21 -13.77 -20.64
CA ASP A 618 23.71 -14.63 -19.56
C ASP A 618 24.16 -13.75 -18.39
N TYR A 619 23.39 -13.80 -17.29
CA TYR A 619 23.75 -13.11 -16.06
C TYR A 619 25.00 -13.76 -15.45
N VAL A 620 26.03 -12.95 -15.12
CA VAL A 620 27.26 -13.46 -14.51
C VAL A 620 27.03 -13.63 -13.00
N PRO A 621 26.98 -14.87 -12.49
CA PRO A 621 26.75 -15.13 -11.08
C PRO A 621 28.00 -14.81 -10.23
N ASN A 622 27.79 -14.38 -8.99
CA ASN A 622 28.86 -14.00 -8.07
C ASN A 622 28.76 -14.68 -6.70
N ASN A 623 29.92 -14.91 -6.08
CA ASN A 623 30.04 -15.49 -4.76
C ASN A 623 30.21 -14.37 -3.71
N ILE A 624 29.51 -14.50 -2.60
CA ILE A 624 29.66 -13.63 -1.42
C ILE A 624 29.85 -14.48 -0.18
N SER A 625 30.87 -14.16 0.58
CA SER A 625 31.16 -14.80 1.85
C SER A 625 31.31 -13.72 2.92
N LEU A 626 30.40 -13.71 3.89
CA LEU A 626 30.44 -12.87 5.09
C LEU A 626 30.49 -13.80 6.30
N LEU A 627 31.68 -14.00 6.85
CA LEU A 627 31.94 -14.86 8.00
C LEU A 627 32.17 -14.00 9.23
N HIS A 628 31.51 -14.30 10.33
CA HIS A 628 31.51 -13.47 11.52
C HIS A 628 32.91 -13.27 12.11
N GLU A 629 33.73 -14.30 12.13
CA GLU A 629 35.08 -14.25 12.74
C GLU A 629 36.15 -13.73 11.79
N ASP A 630 36.11 -14.18 10.51
CA ASP A 630 37.23 -14.00 9.58
C ASP A 630 36.98 -12.95 8.48
N GLN A 631 35.72 -12.66 8.15
CA GLN A 631 35.38 -11.89 6.96
C GLN A 631 34.04 -11.18 7.12
N ARG A 632 33.92 -10.30 8.11
CA ARG A 632 32.64 -9.65 8.40
C ARG A 632 32.39 -8.33 7.65
N LEU A 633 33.48 -7.71 7.13
CA LEU A 633 33.40 -6.49 6.34
C LEU A 633 34.08 -6.70 5.00
N LEU A 634 33.34 -6.47 3.90
CA LEU A 634 33.87 -6.54 2.54
C LEU A 634 33.98 -5.14 1.94
N ILE A 635 35.13 -4.79 1.45
CA ILE A 635 35.38 -3.59 0.65
C ILE A 635 35.42 -4.00 -0.81
N ILE A 636 34.50 -3.44 -1.61
CA ILE A 636 34.33 -3.80 -3.02
C ILE A 636 34.74 -2.63 -3.88
N THR A 637 35.84 -2.80 -4.63
CA THR A 637 36.37 -1.80 -5.53
C THR A 637 36.08 -2.14 -6.99
N GLY A 638 36.15 -1.17 -7.89
CA GLY A 638 35.95 -1.35 -9.31
C GLY A 638 35.36 -0.12 -9.98
N PRO A 639 35.39 -0.03 -11.30
CA PRO A 639 34.84 1.10 -12.06
C PRO A 639 33.32 1.16 -12.01
N ASN A 640 32.78 2.31 -12.44
CA ASN A 640 31.36 2.41 -12.75
C ASN A 640 31.02 1.43 -13.89
N PHE A 641 29.81 0.92 -13.94
CA PHE A 641 29.32 -0.14 -14.83
C PHE A 641 29.87 -1.56 -14.57
N SER A 642 30.76 -1.76 -13.61
CA SER A 642 31.25 -3.12 -13.29
C SER A 642 30.21 -4.01 -12.61
N GLY A 643 29.14 -3.43 -12.04
CA GLY A 643 28.07 -4.17 -11.38
C GLY A 643 28.09 -4.10 -9.84
N LYS A 644 28.85 -3.17 -9.23
CA LYS A 644 28.95 -3.02 -7.75
C LYS A 644 27.57 -2.87 -7.09
N SER A 645 26.80 -1.87 -7.49
CA SER A 645 25.47 -1.61 -6.92
C SER A 645 24.49 -2.76 -7.16
N SER A 646 24.56 -3.44 -8.31
CA SER A 646 23.76 -4.62 -8.62
C SER A 646 24.11 -5.81 -7.72
N LEU A 647 25.39 -6.01 -7.42
CA LEU A 647 25.85 -7.03 -6.50
C LEU A 647 25.36 -6.76 -5.07
N LEU A 648 25.47 -5.52 -4.60
CA LEU A 648 25.01 -5.12 -3.29
C LEU A 648 23.49 -5.34 -3.13
N ARG A 649 22.70 -4.91 -4.13
CA ARG A 649 21.26 -5.17 -4.16
C ARG A 649 20.94 -6.64 -4.19
N MET A 650 21.66 -7.45 -4.98
CA MET A 650 21.49 -8.91 -5.03
C MET A 650 21.56 -9.54 -3.64
N VAL A 651 22.57 -9.19 -2.84
CA VAL A 651 22.73 -9.73 -1.48
C VAL A 651 21.55 -9.36 -0.58
N GLY A 652 21.10 -8.11 -0.64
CA GLY A 652 19.91 -7.64 0.09
C GLY A 652 18.64 -8.37 -0.31
N LEU A 653 18.39 -8.52 -1.62
CA LEU A 653 17.21 -9.16 -2.17
C LEU A 653 17.19 -10.68 -1.85
N ILE A 654 18.31 -11.39 -2.00
CA ILE A 654 18.43 -12.80 -1.62
C ILE A 654 18.14 -12.99 -0.13
N SER A 655 18.65 -12.09 0.72
CA SER A 655 18.40 -12.13 2.18
C SER A 655 16.91 -11.93 2.50
N ILE A 656 16.24 -10.99 1.86
CA ILE A 656 14.80 -10.76 2.03
C ILE A 656 14.00 -11.97 1.57
N MET A 657 14.27 -12.50 0.36
CA MET A 657 13.60 -13.68 -0.18
C MET A 657 13.74 -14.89 0.73
N ALA A 658 14.95 -15.16 1.26
CA ALA A 658 15.18 -16.23 2.23
C ALA A 658 14.32 -16.06 3.49
N HIS A 659 14.28 -14.87 4.08
CA HIS A 659 13.51 -14.57 5.29
C HIS A 659 11.98 -14.53 5.04
N MET A 660 11.54 -14.39 3.79
CA MET A 660 10.14 -14.62 3.41
C MET A 660 9.76 -16.10 3.42
N GLY A 661 10.74 -17.00 3.41
CA GLY A 661 10.56 -18.44 3.23
C GLY A 661 10.42 -18.84 1.76
N SER A 662 10.97 -18.06 0.85
CA SER A 662 11.09 -18.35 -0.58
C SER A 662 12.43 -19.01 -0.90
N PHE A 663 12.49 -19.76 -1.99
CA PHE A 663 13.75 -20.15 -2.62
C PHE A 663 14.40 -18.92 -3.29
N VAL A 664 15.70 -18.99 -3.52
CA VAL A 664 16.55 -17.85 -3.87
C VAL A 664 17.39 -18.08 -5.11
N PRO A 665 17.71 -17.04 -5.89
CA PRO A 665 18.50 -17.13 -7.13
C PRO A 665 19.99 -17.32 -6.84
N ALA A 666 20.40 -18.54 -6.54
CA ALA A 666 21.78 -18.93 -6.29
C ALA A 666 21.98 -20.43 -6.56
N ASN A 667 23.20 -20.96 -6.47
CA ASN A 667 23.46 -22.39 -6.46
C ASN A 667 23.43 -22.97 -5.04
N ASN A 668 23.89 -22.19 -4.05
CA ASN A 668 23.82 -22.56 -2.64
C ASN A 668 23.77 -21.29 -1.78
N VAL A 669 22.96 -21.31 -0.72
CA VAL A 669 22.91 -20.23 0.28
C VAL A 669 22.88 -20.80 1.67
N LYS A 670 23.84 -20.38 2.52
CA LYS A 670 23.82 -20.59 3.98
C LYS A 670 23.67 -19.23 4.62
N ILE A 671 22.71 -19.09 5.52
CA ILE A 671 22.36 -17.80 6.08
C ILE A 671 22.00 -17.93 7.55
N GLY A 672 22.61 -17.10 8.40
CA GLY A 672 22.15 -16.85 9.76
C GLY A 672 20.97 -15.87 9.78
N LEU A 673 20.23 -15.84 10.88
CA LEU A 673 19.13 -14.89 11.03
C LEU A 673 19.62 -13.43 10.95
N ILE A 674 18.94 -12.66 10.09
CA ILE A 674 19.15 -11.22 9.96
C ILE A 674 17.96 -10.50 10.62
N ASP A 675 18.26 -9.58 11.54
CA ASP A 675 17.25 -8.81 12.26
C ASP A 675 16.89 -7.51 11.52
N ARG A 676 17.83 -6.96 10.76
CA ARG A 676 17.67 -5.69 10.04
C ARG A 676 18.59 -5.61 8.83
N ILE A 677 18.09 -5.00 7.77
CA ILE A 677 18.90 -4.62 6.60
C ILE A 677 18.97 -3.09 6.55
N PHE A 678 20.20 -2.57 6.55
CA PHE A 678 20.48 -1.17 6.30
C PHE A 678 21.07 -1.02 4.90
N THR A 679 20.58 -0.03 4.16
CA THR A 679 21.13 0.26 2.84
C THR A 679 21.45 1.74 2.72
N ARG A 680 22.54 2.01 2.02
CA ARG A 680 22.86 3.33 1.48
C ARG A 680 23.34 3.12 0.05
N ILE A 681 22.38 3.07 -0.90
CA ILE A 681 22.62 2.82 -2.33
C ILE A 681 21.96 3.94 -3.13
N GLY A 682 22.77 4.68 -3.91
CA GLY A 682 22.29 5.78 -4.76
C GLY A 682 21.95 7.06 -3.98
N ALA A 683 22.11 8.22 -4.64
CA ALA A 683 21.67 9.51 -4.13
C ALA A 683 20.28 9.80 -4.70
N SER A 684 19.25 9.86 -3.88
CA SER A 684 17.99 10.51 -4.25
C SER A 684 18.10 11.99 -3.87
N ASP A 685 18.17 12.87 -4.84
CA ASP A 685 18.06 14.31 -4.62
C ASP A 685 16.64 14.63 -4.14
N ASN A 686 16.50 14.90 -2.86
CA ASN A 686 15.25 15.44 -2.33
C ASN A 686 15.33 16.97 -2.32
N LEU A 687 15.19 17.56 -3.50
CA LEU A 687 15.19 19.02 -3.71
C LEU A 687 14.06 19.72 -2.95
N ALA A 688 12.96 19.01 -2.67
CA ALA A 688 11.78 19.56 -1.98
C ALA A 688 12.06 19.90 -0.50
N ALA A 689 12.97 19.16 0.17
CA ALA A 689 13.28 19.41 1.57
C ALA A 689 14.41 20.42 1.81
N GLY A 690 15.05 20.97 0.76
CA GLY A 690 16.15 21.92 0.87
C GLY A 690 17.40 21.40 1.61
N GLN A 691 17.52 20.07 1.80
CA GLN A 691 18.64 19.44 2.48
C GLN A 691 19.72 19.04 1.48
N SER A 692 20.99 19.25 1.85
CA SER A 692 22.12 18.79 1.07
C SER A 692 22.11 17.24 0.98
N THR A 693 22.42 16.70 -0.20
CA THR A 693 22.59 15.25 -0.43
C THR A 693 23.57 14.63 0.55
N PHE A 694 24.63 15.37 0.93
CA PHE A 694 25.59 14.96 1.94
C PHE A 694 24.98 14.87 3.34
N MET A 695 24.10 15.81 3.73
CA MET A 695 23.43 15.77 5.03
C MET A 695 22.51 14.55 5.15
N LEU A 696 21.76 14.22 4.10
CA LEU A 696 20.93 13.02 4.05
C LEU A 696 21.77 11.76 4.17
N GLU A 697 22.90 11.71 3.48
CA GLU A 697 23.86 10.61 3.58
C GLU A 697 24.39 10.43 5.01
N MET A 698 24.71 11.52 5.69
CA MET A 698 25.19 11.46 7.09
C MET A 698 24.09 11.04 8.08
N ILE A 699 22.83 11.38 7.82
CA ILE A 699 21.69 10.90 8.60
C ILE A 699 21.54 9.38 8.45
N ASP A 700 21.62 8.85 7.22
CA ASP A 700 21.57 7.42 6.97
C ASP A 700 22.76 6.70 7.63
N ALA A 701 23.96 7.23 7.48
CA ALA A 701 25.16 6.70 8.12
C ALA A 701 25.04 6.69 9.66
N ALA A 702 24.54 7.76 10.26
CA ALA A 702 24.28 7.82 11.70
C ALA A 702 23.24 6.78 12.15
N ASN A 703 22.19 6.56 11.35
CA ASN A 703 21.21 5.50 11.61
C ASN A 703 21.85 4.11 11.60
N ILE A 704 22.73 3.83 10.63
CA ILE A 704 23.48 2.58 10.53
C ILE A 704 24.36 2.38 11.77
N VAL A 705 25.20 3.36 12.08
CA VAL A 705 26.18 3.30 13.17
C VAL A 705 25.52 3.11 14.53
N ASN A 706 24.42 3.81 14.79
CA ASN A 706 23.74 3.78 16.09
C ASN A 706 22.85 2.56 16.30
N ASN A 707 22.25 2.01 15.25
CA ASN A 707 21.19 1.01 15.37
C ASN A 707 21.55 -0.38 14.83
N SER A 708 22.75 -0.60 14.28
CA SER A 708 23.18 -1.91 13.81
C SER A 708 23.50 -2.85 14.97
N THR A 709 23.18 -4.13 14.82
CA THR A 709 23.48 -5.24 15.74
C THR A 709 24.37 -6.27 15.04
N GLU A 710 24.86 -7.26 15.76
CA GLU A 710 25.63 -8.38 15.21
C GLU A 710 24.89 -9.18 14.13
N LYS A 711 23.54 -9.18 14.19
CA LYS A 711 22.66 -9.85 13.22
C LYS A 711 22.31 -8.97 12.01
N SER A 712 22.64 -7.69 12.05
CA SER A 712 22.30 -6.77 10.98
C SER A 712 23.15 -7.00 9.71
N LEU A 713 22.56 -6.68 8.56
CA LEU A 713 23.26 -6.61 7.27
C LEU A 713 23.32 -5.14 6.84
N VAL A 714 24.53 -4.62 6.67
CA VAL A 714 24.79 -3.25 6.21
C VAL A 714 25.30 -3.29 4.77
N ILE A 715 24.66 -2.51 3.91
CA ILE A 715 24.97 -2.39 2.49
C ILE A 715 25.19 -0.90 2.17
N ALA A 716 26.43 -0.50 1.95
CA ALA A 716 26.80 0.88 1.65
C ALA A 716 27.44 0.99 0.25
N ASP A 717 26.92 1.90 -0.57
CA ASP A 717 27.44 2.19 -1.90
C ASP A 717 27.89 3.64 -1.97
N GLU A 718 29.17 3.84 -2.32
CA GLU A 718 29.81 5.15 -2.52
C GLU A 718 29.68 6.11 -1.33
N LEU A 719 29.92 5.62 -0.11
CA LEU A 719 29.85 6.43 1.11
C LEU A 719 30.90 7.56 1.09
N GLY A 720 30.51 8.79 1.43
CA GLY A 720 31.38 9.98 1.47
C GLY A 720 31.44 10.77 0.16
N ARG A 721 30.65 10.43 -0.87
CA ARG A 721 30.71 11.09 -2.19
C ARG A 721 30.21 12.54 -2.22
N GLY A 722 29.34 12.91 -1.30
CA GLY A 722 28.66 14.22 -1.27
C GLY A 722 29.50 15.41 -0.80
N THR A 723 30.79 15.23 -0.51
CA THR A 723 31.70 16.26 0.01
C THR A 723 33.06 16.23 -0.69
N SER A 724 34.08 16.96 -0.18
CA SER A 724 35.42 16.91 -0.72
C SER A 724 36.01 15.50 -0.63
N THR A 725 36.92 15.14 -1.57
CA THR A 725 37.47 13.77 -1.66
C THR A 725 38.13 13.32 -0.35
N TYR A 726 38.89 14.20 0.32
CA TYR A 726 39.57 13.87 1.56
C TYR A 726 38.63 13.77 2.76
N ASP A 727 37.64 14.67 2.89
CA ASP A 727 36.62 14.58 3.96
C ASP A 727 35.75 13.35 3.79
N GLY A 728 35.35 13.04 2.53
CA GLY A 728 34.57 11.86 2.22
C GLY A 728 35.31 10.57 2.54
N LEU A 729 36.61 10.48 2.18
CA LEU A 729 37.48 9.35 2.51
C LEU A 729 37.61 9.19 4.04
N ALA A 730 37.89 10.27 4.75
CA ALA A 730 38.06 10.23 6.22
C ALA A 730 36.80 9.73 6.92
N ILE A 731 35.61 10.18 6.49
CA ILE A 731 34.34 9.74 7.04
C ILE A 731 34.06 8.28 6.70
N ALA A 732 34.23 7.87 5.43
CA ALA A 732 34.01 6.50 5.01
C ALA A 732 34.93 5.52 5.74
N TRP A 733 36.20 5.89 5.92
CA TRP A 733 37.17 5.11 6.67
C TRP A 733 36.74 4.96 8.14
N SER A 734 36.41 6.06 8.80
CA SER A 734 36.02 6.06 10.21
C SER A 734 34.75 5.24 10.45
N ILE A 735 33.77 5.30 9.54
CA ILE A 735 32.56 4.49 9.64
C ILE A 735 32.86 3.00 9.44
N ALA A 736 33.68 2.63 8.44
CA ALA A 736 34.07 1.26 8.18
C ALA A 736 34.80 0.65 9.39
N GLU A 737 35.76 1.38 9.94
CA GLU A 737 36.52 0.98 11.12
C GLU A 737 35.65 0.87 12.37
N TYR A 738 34.73 1.82 12.58
CA TYR A 738 33.79 1.77 13.69
C TYR A 738 32.86 0.55 13.61
N LEU A 739 32.30 0.27 12.43
CA LEU A 739 31.43 -0.90 12.22
C LEU A 739 32.19 -2.21 12.42
N HIS A 740 33.47 -2.27 12.07
CA HIS A 740 34.33 -3.41 12.32
C HIS A 740 34.66 -3.59 13.83
N ASN A 741 35.00 -2.51 14.54
CA ASN A 741 35.48 -2.54 15.92
C ASN A 741 34.35 -2.56 16.96
N LYS A 742 33.09 -2.35 16.55
CA LYS A 742 31.94 -2.41 17.44
C LYS A 742 31.85 -3.79 18.10
N SER A 743 31.54 -3.87 19.38
CA SER A 743 31.34 -5.13 20.11
C SER A 743 30.30 -6.04 19.49
N ASN A 744 29.30 -5.45 18.82
CA ASN A 744 28.23 -6.13 18.09
C ASN A 744 28.34 -5.82 16.59
N SER A 745 29.46 -6.12 15.97
CA SER A 745 29.82 -5.76 14.61
C SER A 745 28.93 -6.46 13.59
N PRO A 746 28.21 -5.70 12.70
CA PRO A 746 27.32 -6.25 11.72
C PRO A 746 28.05 -6.85 10.51
N LYS A 747 27.37 -7.68 9.73
CA LYS A 747 27.79 -8.06 8.37
C LYS A 747 27.74 -6.81 7.49
N THR A 748 28.87 -6.44 6.86
CA THR A 748 28.98 -5.16 6.15
C THR A 748 29.57 -5.33 4.76
N LEU A 749 28.92 -4.72 3.77
CA LEU A 749 29.38 -4.61 2.38
C LEU A 749 29.54 -3.13 2.05
N ILE A 750 30.71 -2.69 1.64
CA ILE A 750 31.01 -1.31 1.24
C ILE A 750 31.56 -1.31 -0.17
N ALA A 751 30.78 -0.81 -1.14
CA ALA A 751 31.32 -0.51 -2.47
C ALA A 751 31.82 0.93 -2.49
N THR A 752 33.00 1.13 -3.06
CA THR A 752 33.66 2.44 -2.99
C THR A 752 34.54 2.71 -4.21
N HIS A 753 34.77 3.99 -4.49
CA HIS A 753 35.81 4.48 -5.40
C HIS A 753 37.08 4.95 -4.66
N TYR A 754 37.07 4.96 -3.34
CA TYR A 754 38.23 5.28 -2.53
C TYR A 754 39.13 4.05 -2.43
N HIS A 755 40.14 3.94 -3.29
CA HIS A 755 41.10 2.82 -3.29
C HIS A 755 41.85 2.70 -1.96
N GLN A 756 42.04 3.82 -1.26
CA GLN A 756 42.73 3.85 0.04
C GLN A 756 41.98 3.06 1.12
N LEU A 757 40.67 2.90 1.03
CA LEU A 757 39.91 2.04 1.96
C LEU A 757 40.39 0.58 1.93
N SER A 758 41.03 0.13 0.86
CA SER A 758 41.59 -1.22 0.76
C SER A 758 42.69 -1.49 1.81
N GLU A 759 43.36 -0.45 2.33
CA GLU A 759 44.39 -0.58 3.37
C GLU A 759 43.79 -1.07 4.72
N LEU A 760 42.47 -1.00 4.90
CA LEU A 760 41.81 -1.54 6.09
C LEU A 760 41.98 -3.06 6.24
N GLU A 761 42.19 -3.82 5.17
CA GLU A 761 42.45 -5.25 5.23
C GLU A 761 43.79 -5.55 5.97
N ASP A 762 44.78 -4.69 5.75
CA ASP A 762 46.12 -4.83 6.44
C ASP A 762 46.03 -4.51 7.95
N LEU A 763 45.05 -3.65 8.32
CA LEU A 763 44.90 -3.19 9.71
C LEU A 763 43.95 -4.09 10.51
N HIS A 764 42.98 -4.71 9.86
CA HIS A 764 41.88 -5.43 10.50
C HIS A 764 41.70 -6.83 9.91
N PRO A 765 41.85 -7.91 10.64
CA PRO A 765 41.86 -9.29 10.11
C PRO A 765 40.52 -9.72 9.49
N ALA A 766 39.39 -9.20 9.96
CA ALA A 766 38.08 -9.56 9.47
C ALA A 766 37.55 -8.62 8.35
N VAL A 767 38.42 -7.77 7.80
CA VAL A 767 38.17 -6.97 6.60
C VAL A 767 38.77 -7.70 5.40
N LYS A 768 38.02 -7.75 4.27
CA LYS A 768 38.54 -8.36 3.03
C LYS A 768 38.20 -7.49 1.83
N ASN A 769 39.18 -7.40 0.91
CA ASN A 769 39.04 -6.64 -0.31
C ASN A 769 38.56 -7.54 -1.46
N TYR A 770 37.64 -7.00 -2.23
CA TYR A 770 37.13 -7.60 -3.45
C TYR A 770 37.14 -6.57 -4.57
N GLN A 771 37.36 -7.07 -5.81
CA GLN A 771 37.35 -6.25 -7.01
C GLN A 771 36.57 -6.91 -8.12
N PHE A 772 35.98 -6.11 -9.02
CA PHE A 772 35.42 -6.60 -10.27
C PHE A 772 36.52 -6.78 -11.31
N VAL A 773 36.56 -7.96 -11.94
CA VAL A 773 37.58 -8.31 -12.96
C VAL A 773 37.30 -7.54 -14.24
N ILE A 774 38.37 -6.92 -14.78
CA ILE A 774 38.34 -6.23 -16.09
C ILE A 774 39.34 -6.96 -16.98
N LYS A 775 38.90 -7.38 -18.15
CA LYS A 775 39.74 -7.92 -19.22
C LYS A 775 39.95 -6.84 -20.26
N PHE A 776 41.04 -6.94 -20.99
CA PHE A 776 41.33 -6.05 -22.13
C PHE A 776 41.39 -6.87 -23.40
N GLU A 777 40.59 -6.51 -24.42
CA GLU A 777 40.69 -7.01 -25.76
C GLU A 777 40.93 -5.82 -26.69
N ASN A 778 42.03 -5.86 -27.46
CA ASN A 778 42.44 -4.78 -28.38
C ASN A 778 42.49 -3.39 -27.71
N GLU A 779 43.03 -3.31 -26.49
CA GLU A 779 43.10 -2.09 -25.66
C GLU A 779 41.76 -1.53 -25.19
N GLU A 780 40.63 -2.24 -25.42
CA GLU A 780 39.33 -1.87 -24.91
C GLU A 780 38.99 -2.69 -23.66
N PRO A 781 38.48 -2.04 -22.59
CA PRO A 781 38.09 -2.74 -21.36
C PRO A 781 36.79 -3.50 -21.57
N ILE A 782 36.79 -4.79 -21.28
CA ILE A 782 35.63 -5.64 -21.19
C ILE A 782 35.35 -5.89 -19.74
N PHE A 783 34.14 -5.51 -19.29
CA PHE A 783 33.68 -5.75 -17.95
C PHE A 783 33.14 -7.16 -17.82
N ASP A 784 33.88 -8.02 -17.13
CA ASP A 784 33.53 -9.44 -16.94
C ASP A 784 32.39 -9.63 -15.89
N HIS A 785 32.02 -8.58 -15.18
CA HIS A 785 31.02 -8.57 -14.10
C HIS A 785 31.27 -9.65 -13.03
N LYS A 786 32.47 -10.21 -12.96
CA LYS A 786 32.88 -11.24 -12.00
C LYS A 786 33.65 -10.61 -10.84
N LEU A 787 33.24 -10.95 -9.61
CA LEU A 787 33.92 -10.54 -8.40
C LEU A 787 35.12 -11.47 -8.13
N ALA A 788 36.25 -10.89 -7.75
CA ALA A 788 37.45 -11.61 -7.33
C ALA A 788 38.06 -11.01 -6.06
N ILE A 789 38.82 -11.79 -5.31
CA ILE A 789 39.56 -11.33 -4.14
C ILE A 789 40.68 -10.39 -4.58
N GLY A 790 40.87 -9.28 -3.84
CA GLY A 790 41.88 -8.26 -4.07
C GLY A 790 41.31 -6.87 -4.26
N SER A 791 42.18 -5.88 -4.42
CA SER A 791 41.84 -4.48 -4.66
C SER A 791 42.23 -4.03 -6.05
N SER A 792 41.47 -3.08 -6.62
CA SER A 792 41.83 -2.44 -7.90
C SER A 792 42.43 -1.09 -7.63
N ASP A 793 43.66 -0.87 -8.09
CA ASP A 793 44.37 0.41 -7.92
C ASP A 793 44.16 1.38 -9.08
N LYS A 794 43.41 1.00 -10.13
CA LYS A 794 43.17 1.81 -11.32
C LYS A 794 41.74 2.27 -11.43
N SER A 795 41.59 3.53 -11.78
CA SER A 795 40.30 4.11 -12.19
C SER A 795 40.15 4.00 -13.72
N PHE A 796 38.98 3.60 -14.20
CA PHE A 796 38.68 3.41 -15.64
C PHE A 796 37.65 4.42 -16.16
N GLY A 797 37.56 5.59 -15.52
CA GLY A 797 36.57 6.61 -15.88
C GLY A 797 36.72 7.15 -17.31
N VAL A 798 37.93 7.28 -17.79
CA VAL A 798 38.22 7.75 -19.16
C VAL A 798 37.84 6.72 -20.21
N GLU A 799 38.04 5.43 -19.92
CA GLU A 799 37.67 4.30 -20.77
C GLU A 799 36.13 4.15 -20.84
N VAL A 800 35.44 4.30 -19.72
CA VAL A 800 33.99 4.34 -19.68
C VAL A 800 33.40 5.51 -20.44
N ALA A 801 34.05 6.68 -20.35
CA ALA A 801 33.66 7.86 -21.12
C ALA A 801 33.80 7.62 -22.65
N LYS A 802 34.82 6.89 -23.08
CA LYS A 802 34.98 6.46 -24.47
C LYS A 802 33.83 5.54 -24.92
N LEU A 803 33.49 4.55 -24.12
CA LEU A 803 32.36 3.64 -24.38
C LEU A 803 31.02 4.35 -24.43
N SER A 804 30.88 5.45 -23.69
CA SER A 804 29.69 6.30 -23.69
C SER A 804 29.57 7.23 -24.89
N GLY A 805 30.57 7.19 -25.81
CA GLY A 805 30.53 7.97 -27.05
C GLY A 805 31.10 9.38 -26.97
N LEU A 806 31.91 9.71 -25.93
CA LEU A 806 32.62 10.99 -25.93
C LEU A 806 33.61 11.07 -27.09
N PRO A 807 33.81 12.27 -27.71
CA PRO A 807 34.75 12.47 -28.82
C PRO A 807 36.19 12.07 -28.44
N GLU A 808 36.90 11.45 -29.38
CA GLU A 808 38.27 10.95 -29.15
C GLU A 808 39.26 12.03 -28.71
N GLU A 809 39.05 13.28 -29.15
CA GLU A 809 39.84 14.44 -28.73
C GLU A 809 39.73 14.68 -27.21
N VAL A 810 38.52 14.57 -26.65
CA VAL A 810 38.25 14.70 -25.20
C VAL A 810 38.88 13.55 -24.43
N ILE A 811 38.75 12.32 -24.96
CA ILE A 811 39.30 11.11 -24.35
C ILE A 811 40.85 11.16 -24.33
N SER A 812 41.48 11.49 -25.47
CA SER A 812 42.94 11.64 -25.56
C SER A 812 43.45 12.71 -24.60
N ARG A 813 42.76 13.84 -24.49
CA ARG A 813 43.11 14.89 -23.51
C ARG A 813 42.92 14.40 -22.06
N GLY A 814 41.83 13.71 -21.77
CA GLY A 814 41.54 13.12 -20.46
C GLY A 814 42.64 12.17 -20.02
N ARG A 815 43.08 11.24 -20.88
CA ARG A 815 44.19 10.32 -20.60
C ARG A 815 45.51 11.04 -20.28
N LYS A 816 45.85 12.10 -21.03
CA LYS A 816 47.05 12.91 -20.76
C LYS A 816 46.98 13.61 -19.40
N ILE A 817 45.82 14.14 -19.05
CA ILE A 817 45.61 14.80 -17.74
C ILE A 817 45.66 13.76 -16.62
N LEU A 818 45.00 12.59 -16.76
CA LEU A 818 45.01 11.51 -15.79
C LEU A 818 46.46 11.05 -15.51
N HIS A 819 47.24 10.81 -16.54
CA HIS A 819 48.66 10.43 -16.42
C HIS A 819 49.49 11.47 -15.68
N ILE A 820 49.22 12.79 -15.87
CA ILE A 820 49.91 13.84 -15.14
C ILE A 820 49.50 13.85 -13.66
N LEU A 821 48.22 13.59 -13.36
CA LEU A 821 47.71 13.56 -11.98
C LEU A 821 48.24 12.32 -11.23
N GLU A 822 48.28 11.17 -11.87
CA GLU A 822 48.83 9.92 -11.30
C GLU A 822 50.34 10.05 -11.07
N ASN A 823 51.11 10.63 -12.00
CA ASN A 823 52.51 10.84 -11.84
C ASN A 823 52.90 11.96 -10.84
N LYS A 824 52.02 12.96 -10.66
CA LYS A 824 52.22 13.95 -9.59
C LYS A 824 52.04 13.37 -8.20
N SER A 825 51.22 12.30 -8.07
CA SER A 825 51.14 11.53 -6.80
C SER A 825 52.37 10.61 -6.57
N SER A 826 53.13 10.28 -7.62
CA SER A 826 54.39 9.51 -7.54
C SER A 826 55.64 10.37 -7.43
N ASP A 827 55.59 11.66 -7.79
CA ASP A 827 56.71 12.62 -7.75
C ASP A 827 56.80 13.48 -6.46
N VAL A 828 55.88 13.28 -5.50
CA VAL A 828 56.04 13.78 -4.15
C VAL A 828 57.13 12.94 -3.49
N GLN A 829 58.34 13.56 -3.28
CA GLN A 829 59.47 12.86 -2.67
C GLN A 829 59.08 12.11 -1.39
N PRO A 830 59.75 11.01 -1.06
CA PRO A 830 59.41 10.12 0.07
C PRO A 830 59.39 10.77 1.45
N ASN A 831 59.55 12.08 1.56
CA ASN A 831 59.47 12.82 2.83
C ASN A 831 58.12 13.53 3.09
N ASP A 832 57.22 13.58 2.08
CA ASP A 832 55.91 14.19 2.24
C ASP A 832 54.80 13.21 1.81
N ILE A 833 54.38 12.43 2.74
CA ILE A 833 53.22 11.51 2.78
C ILE A 833 53.40 10.21 1.96
N PRO A 834 54.01 9.17 2.47
CA PRO A 834 53.96 7.82 1.86
C PRO A 834 52.70 7.07 2.31
N SER A 835 52.16 6.23 1.44
CA SER A 835 51.08 5.28 1.69
C SER A 835 51.30 4.39 2.94
N LYS A 836 52.50 4.15 3.38
CA LYS A 836 52.81 3.50 4.66
C LYS A 836 52.72 4.41 5.91
N LYS A 837 52.52 5.74 5.75
CA LYS A 837 52.42 6.69 6.88
C LYS A 837 51.01 7.14 7.23
N LEU A 838 49.96 6.80 6.46
CA LEU A 838 48.59 7.06 6.88
C LEU A 838 48.23 6.20 8.11
N SER A 839 48.65 4.94 8.15
CA SER A 839 48.53 4.07 9.31
C SER A 839 49.32 4.56 10.53
N SER A 840 50.50 5.19 10.34
CA SER A 840 51.30 5.70 11.47
C SER A 840 50.89 7.10 11.96
N LEU A 841 50.03 7.82 11.23
CA LEU A 841 49.45 9.08 11.67
C LEU A 841 48.15 8.89 12.48
N ILE A 842 47.58 7.70 12.41
CA ILE A 842 46.32 7.35 13.08
C ILE A 842 46.56 6.63 14.40
N MET A 843 47.76 6.03 14.57
CA MET A 843 48.16 5.36 15.81
C MET A 843 49.17 6.20 16.57
N ASP A 844 49.00 6.37 17.87
CA ASP A 844 50.03 6.95 18.75
C ASP A 844 51.14 5.91 19.04
N GLU A 845 52.25 6.34 19.63
CA GLU A 845 53.43 5.49 19.94
C GLU A 845 53.09 4.29 20.85
N ASP A 846 51.91 4.28 21.49
CA ASP A 846 51.37 3.21 22.35
C ASP A 846 50.31 2.32 21.69
N GLY A 847 50.01 2.51 20.40
CA GLY A 847 49.05 1.68 19.60
C GLY A 847 47.59 1.92 19.90
N GLN A 848 47.25 3.01 20.64
CA GLN A 848 45.86 3.45 20.82
C GLN A 848 45.46 4.50 19.78
N SER A 849 44.27 4.31 19.16
CA SER A 849 43.80 5.25 18.14
C SER A 849 43.49 6.61 18.74
N SER A 850 43.96 7.67 18.11
CA SER A 850 43.61 9.06 18.49
C SER A 850 42.09 9.33 18.41
N LEU A 851 41.33 8.45 17.79
CA LEU A 851 39.86 8.40 17.73
C LEU A 851 39.20 8.09 19.10
N GLU A 852 39.84 7.32 20.01
CA GLU A 852 39.29 7.10 21.35
C GLU A 852 39.23 8.39 22.16
N ASN A 853 40.26 9.24 22.05
CA ASN A 853 40.26 10.55 22.67
C ASN A 853 39.20 11.50 22.06
N TRP A 854 38.96 11.37 20.78
CA TRP A 854 37.89 12.12 20.11
C TRP A 854 36.49 11.65 20.52
N PHE A 855 36.29 10.35 20.70
CA PHE A 855 35.02 9.76 21.19
C PHE A 855 34.74 10.20 22.64
N GLN A 856 35.72 10.25 23.49
CA GLN A 856 35.57 10.76 24.86
C GLN A 856 35.21 12.26 24.88
N LEU A 857 35.76 13.06 23.97
CA LEU A 857 35.43 14.46 23.80
C LEU A 857 33.99 14.65 23.30
N SER A 858 33.60 13.90 22.28
CA SER A 858 32.25 13.91 21.69
C SER A 858 31.19 13.46 22.70
N THR A 859 31.45 12.39 23.44
CA THR A 859 30.54 11.87 24.46
C THR A 859 30.40 12.87 25.62
N THR A 860 31.48 13.56 25.98
CA THR A 860 31.48 14.57 27.05
C THR A 860 30.71 15.83 26.63
N LEU A 861 30.85 16.27 25.38
CA LEU A 861 30.09 17.40 24.82
C LEU A 861 28.59 17.09 24.69
N ASN A 862 28.23 15.87 24.29
CA ASN A 862 26.83 15.45 24.16
C ASN A 862 26.11 15.29 25.50
N ASN A 863 26.82 15.11 26.59
CA ASN A 863 26.28 15.01 27.95
C ASN A 863 26.11 16.37 28.66
N LEU A 864 26.47 17.49 28.03
CA LEU A 864 26.18 18.84 28.54
C LEU A 864 24.76 19.27 28.20
N THR A 865 24.11 19.96 29.17
CA THR A 865 22.78 20.55 28.91
C THR A 865 22.86 21.66 27.84
N PRO A 866 21.77 21.93 27.07
CA PRO A 866 21.79 22.96 26.02
C PRO A 866 22.24 24.35 26.50
N GLU A 867 21.93 24.73 27.76
CA GLU A 867 22.37 26.01 28.38
C GLU A 867 23.89 26.05 28.61
N LYS A 868 24.49 24.94 29.02
CA LYS A 868 25.93 24.83 29.21
C LYS A 868 26.71 24.70 27.92
N ARG A 869 26.13 24.17 26.82
CA ARG A 869 26.72 24.17 25.47
C ARG A 869 26.91 25.59 24.94
N ASN A 870 25.93 26.48 25.16
CA ASN A 870 25.96 27.85 24.68
C ASN A 870 26.91 28.76 25.47
N THR A 871 27.30 28.39 26.71
CA THR A 871 28.24 29.14 27.54
C THR A 871 29.70 28.73 27.32
N VAL A 872 29.98 27.61 26.65
CA VAL A 872 31.33 27.16 26.35
C VAL A 872 31.83 27.90 25.09
N ASN A 873 32.38 29.10 25.28
CA ASN A 873 32.96 29.87 24.19
C ASN A 873 34.41 29.36 23.95
N LEU A 874 34.52 28.24 23.19
CA LEU A 874 35.75 27.56 22.85
C LEU A 874 36.73 28.44 22.03
N SER A 875 36.20 29.46 21.32
CA SER A 875 36.97 30.34 20.44
C SER A 875 37.88 31.35 21.18
N SER A 876 37.60 31.61 22.48
CA SER A 876 38.39 32.60 23.27
C SER A 876 39.63 32.00 23.91
N LYS A 877 39.70 30.68 24.11
CA LYS A 877 40.82 30.04 24.81
C LYS A 877 41.77 29.27 23.86
N TYR A 878 41.28 28.84 22.71
CA TYR A 878 42.09 28.13 21.71
C TYR A 878 41.91 28.77 20.34
N LYS A 879 42.97 29.41 19.86
CA LYS A 879 43.03 30.19 18.59
C LYS A 879 43.12 29.32 17.31
N TYR A 880 43.11 27.99 17.42
CA TYR A 880 43.35 27.05 16.31
C TYR A 880 42.23 26.01 16.20
N PRO A 881 41.94 25.48 15.00
CA PRO A 881 41.06 24.34 14.82
C PRO A 881 41.52 23.14 15.67
N PHE A 882 40.61 22.35 16.16
CA PHE A 882 40.83 21.19 17.06
C PHE A 882 41.89 20.21 16.53
N GLU A 883 42.01 20.09 15.22
CA GLU A 883 43.00 19.25 14.50
C GLU A 883 44.48 19.62 14.74
N ARG A 884 44.74 20.73 15.36
CA ARG A 884 46.11 21.21 15.69
C ARG A 884 46.44 21.25 17.18
N LEU A 885 45.56 20.71 17.99
CA LEU A 885 45.84 20.62 19.44
C LEU A 885 46.76 19.44 19.74
N SER A 886 47.83 19.71 20.58
CA SER A 886 48.64 18.64 21.08
C SER A 886 47.87 17.74 22.06
N LYS A 887 48.35 16.50 22.32
CA LYS A 887 47.75 15.55 23.27
C LYS A 887 47.53 16.17 24.64
N GLN A 888 48.50 17.00 25.13
CA GLN A 888 48.38 17.70 26.40
C GLN A 888 47.27 18.73 26.40
N GLN A 889 47.11 19.51 25.34
CA GLN A 889 46.03 20.51 25.18
C GLN A 889 44.65 19.85 25.05
N LEU A 890 44.59 18.69 24.41
CA LEU A 890 43.34 17.91 24.27
C LEU A 890 42.89 17.34 25.62
N ASN A 891 43.84 16.81 26.42
CA ASN A 891 43.54 16.33 27.76
C ASN A 891 43.13 17.47 28.73
N GLU A 892 43.75 18.64 28.64
CA GLU A 892 43.36 19.80 29.42
C GLU A 892 41.92 20.27 29.04
N LEU A 893 41.55 20.16 27.76
CA LEU A 893 40.22 20.50 27.30
C LEU A 893 39.17 19.47 27.78
N ILE A 894 39.48 18.17 27.75
CA ILE A 894 38.64 17.10 28.29
C ILE A 894 38.41 17.28 29.80
N GLU A 895 39.46 17.58 30.60
CA GLU A 895 39.35 17.83 32.03
C GLU A 895 38.53 19.10 32.31
N TYR A 896 38.74 20.17 31.53
CA TYR A 896 37.92 21.38 31.63
C TYR A 896 36.43 21.10 31.36
N LEU A 897 36.10 20.32 30.34
CA LEU A 897 34.74 19.94 30.01
C LEU A 897 34.10 19.01 31.05
N LYS A 898 34.89 18.12 31.67
CA LYS A 898 34.43 17.28 32.81
C LYS A 898 34.09 18.12 34.03
N GLY A 899 34.81 19.19 34.25
CA GLY A 899 34.56 20.14 35.37
C GLY A 899 33.30 21.02 35.18
N LEU A 900 32.75 21.08 33.96
CA LEU A 900 31.50 21.78 33.63
C LEU A 900 30.23 20.91 33.83
N ARG A 901 30.42 19.63 34.15
CA ARG A 901 29.33 18.70 34.49
C ARG A 901 28.87 19.00 35.93
#